data_8c4b4c6bc59d93a3e4b5c732bcbc994a
#
_entry.id   8c4b4c6bc59d93a3e4b5c732bcbc994a
#
_cell.length_a   1.000
_cell.length_b   1.000
_cell.length_c   1.000
_cell.angle_alpha   90.00
_cell.angle_beta   90.00
_cell.angle_gamma   90.00
#
_symmetry.space_group_name_H-M   'P 1'
#
loop_
_entity.id
_entity.type
_entity.pdbx_description
1 polymer ?
#
loop_
_entity_poly.entity_id
_entity_poly.type
_entity_poly.pdbx_seq_one_letter_code
_entity_poly.pdbx_strand_id
1 'polypeptide(L)'
;MKKYVIIIILLLGMTLEAGAVLKEKNLDSTLVILRSELTKYYQELTSQREQRKQQREAVFQSLTQTMKQSNQNALMLYSQKQEYLFDLTYACHQATEQYHRFQRQQLPFREFINNTSGDIARYDSLINSLSTTPLNSLSEQARIDRSVCLTLATVIKRTLEDDSQQMADYIRIYDMTEQRLKHMNDYAQKRYYDIQTSIFVNGGDTYFGIIRNFRQKWQMMKEVVTKKYTTDEDSQKSDWNVYWIIGLFMAIGFYALIAIGLNMLAFRFMPKRLHTEEFLKKRSSIMWTTTAITLAIIMGLLRHYSEQNFFIMASGLLVEYLWLLAVILISLLLRVKSDQIHSAFRIYAPLLTIGFVVITFRIILIPSELVSIFFPPILLGCMIWQWLQVRRHNQNIPRSDMFYTYISLTVFIASAICSWAGYTLLAVQLLIWWIMQLTCILTITCISDYLKMYEEKHGFADKPVTQTWFLTLIHKVVIPVLIVCSVMISIYWAADVFNLSDMCKGIFNEKFINQKNLQVSIVKIATVVSLWFLFRWLTKTILALMRLHFEIKDPSTAESRVVMGKNVVQLIIWGVWLLGTLAYLHISVSWLLAISGGLSTGIGFASKDIIENIYYGASLMTGRIKVGDWIQVDGTMGKVASISYTSTVIESLYGEVITFQNAQLFSKNYKNLTRNHGYVLVVVPFGVAYGSNLKQVTELVETAVNDMHHKWIDKTKKVKSVVSEMADSSINFKLFVWADAPKQSYVVSDVLKCVYDTLNENGIQIPFPQRDIHLISE
;
A
#
# COMPACT_ATOMS: atom_id res chain seq x y z
N MET A 1 -5.53 15.37 20.19
CA MET A 1 -6.53 16.37 20.58
C MET A 1 -6.27 17.05 21.94
N LYS A 2 -5.88 16.36 23.03
CA LYS A 2 -5.60 17.04 24.33
C LYS A 2 -4.42 18.03 24.31
N LYS A 3 -3.37 17.83 23.51
CA LYS A 3 -2.24 18.77 23.39
C LYS A 3 -2.60 20.09 22.67
N TYR A 4 -3.50 20.05 21.71
CA TYR A 4 -3.94 21.25 20.98
C TYR A 4 -4.94 22.10 21.78
N VAL A 5 -5.72 21.48 22.66
CA VAL A 5 -6.64 22.22 23.56
C VAL A 5 -5.86 23.00 24.61
N ILE A 6 -4.75 22.45 25.12
CA ILE A 6 -3.86 23.14 26.06
C ILE A 6 -3.15 24.35 25.40
N ILE A 7 -2.75 24.21 24.13
CA ILE A 7 -2.13 25.30 23.35
C ILE A 7 -3.16 26.40 23.05
N ILE A 8 -4.41 26.05 22.75
CA ILE A 8 -5.49 27.01 22.51
C ILE A 8 -5.91 27.75 23.83
N ILE A 9 -5.88 27.03 24.93
CA ILE A 9 -6.15 27.66 26.26
C ILE A 9 -4.97 28.57 26.69
N LEU A 10 -3.74 28.21 26.39
CA LEU A 10 -2.54 29.06 26.57
C LEU A 10 -2.54 30.26 25.62
N LEU A 11 -3.00 30.12 24.37
CA LEU A 11 -3.14 31.21 23.40
C LEU A 11 -4.31 32.15 23.71
N LEU A 12 -5.40 31.66 24.28
CA LEU A 12 -6.54 32.46 24.76
C LEU A 12 -6.26 33.18 26.10
N GLY A 13 -5.33 32.68 26.90
CA GLY A 13 -4.89 33.32 28.14
C GLY A 13 -3.86 34.46 27.94
N MET A 14 -3.26 34.59 26.74
CA MET A 14 -2.21 35.59 26.46
C MET A 14 -2.71 36.85 25.72
N THR A 15 -4.02 37.01 25.51
CA THR A 15 -4.59 38.24 24.92
C THR A 15 -5.06 39.26 26.00
N LEU A 16 -4.40 39.26 27.15
CA LEU A 16 -4.55 40.39 28.07
C LEU A 16 -3.65 41.52 27.54
N GLU A 17 -4.28 42.56 27.03
CA GLU A 17 -3.62 43.80 26.64
C GLU A 17 -2.69 44.24 27.77
N ALA A 18 -1.43 44.44 27.50
CA ALA A 18 -0.47 44.97 28.49
C ALA A 18 -0.92 46.28 29.15
N GLY A 19 -1.84 47.00 28.52
CA GLY A 19 -2.52 48.17 29.07
C GLY A 19 -3.54 47.88 30.18
N ALA A 20 -4.00 46.64 30.35
CA ALA A 20 -4.98 46.29 31.41
C ALA A 20 -4.32 46.07 32.77
N VAL A 21 -3.07 45.62 32.80
CA VAL A 21 -2.30 45.29 34.00
C VAL A 21 -2.04 46.53 34.88
N LEU A 22 -1.84 47.69 34.27
CA LEU A 22 -1.57 48.96 34.99
C LEU A 22 -2.83 49.71 35.45
N LYS A 23 -4.03 49.20 35.24
CA LYS A 23 -5.31 49.78 35.70
C LYS A 23 -5.83 49.19 37.01
N GLU A 24 -5.10 48.23 37.62
CA GLU A 24 -5.52 47.63 38.88
C GLU A 24 -5.31 48.58 40.09
N LYS A 25 -6.15 48.40 41.13
CA LYS A 25 -6.15 49.20 42.36
C LYS A 25 -4.85 49.07 43.21
N ASN A 26 -4.05 48.03 42.99
CA ASN A 26 -2.81 47.77 43.76
C ASN A 26 -1.59 47.78 42.81
N LEU A 27 -1.21 48.98 42.42
CA LEU A 27 -0.10 49.22 41.48
C LEU A 27 1.26 48.69 41.99
N ASP A 28 1.50 48.73 43.31
CA ASP A 28 2.76 48.36 43.93
C ASP A 28 3.02 46.83 43.74
N SER A 29 2.05 46.00 44.03
CA SER A 29 2.18 44.54 43.82
C SER A 29 2.25 44.16 42.33
N THR A 30 1.58 44.89 41.46
CA THR A 30 1.63 44.67 40.03
C THR A 30 3.01 44.95 39.44
N LEU A 31 3.71 46.00 39.94
CA LEU A 31 5.07 46.32 39.50
C LEU A 31 6.09 45.25 39.94
N VAL A 32 5.94 44.66 41.13
CA VAL A 32 6.80 43.55 41.58
C VAL A 32 6.62 42.30 40.69
N ILE A 33 5.38 41.93 40.38
CA ILE A 33 5.08 40.81 39.48
C ILE A 33 5.67 41.08 38.09
N LEU A 34 5.42 42.27 37.53
CA LEU A 34 5.90 42.68 36.23
C LEU A 34 7.43 42.65 36.15
N ARG A 35 8.11 43.11 37.21
CA ARG A 35 9.57 43.03 37.30
C ARG A 35 10.05 41.55 37.22
N SER A 36 9.40 40.67 37.97
CA SER A 36 9.73 39.22 37.93
C SER A 36 9.54 38.61 36.54
N GLU A 37 8.43 38.91 35.93
CA GLU A 37 8.08 38.44 34.57
C GLU A 37 9.05 38.97 33.52
N LEU A 38 9.37 40.27 33.51
CA LEU A 38 10.31 40.88 32.59
C LEU A 38 11.74 40.34 32.80
N THR A 39 12.14 40.09 34.05
CA THR A 39 13.46 39.50 34.34
C THR A 39 13.57 38.08 33.80
N LYS A 40 12.52 37.26 34.01
CA LYS A 40 12.43 35.90 33.50
C LYS A 40 12.46 35.89 31.97
N TYR A 41 11.66 36.73 31.35
CA TYR A 41 11.62 36.81 29.88
C TYR A 41 12.94 37.30 29.30
N TYR A 42 13.64 38.25 29.93
CA TYR A 42 14.94 38.72 29.48
C TYR A 42 16.00 37.60 29.54
N GLN A 43 15.96 36.78 30.59
CA GLN A 43 16.87 35.61 30.70
C GLN A 43 16.58 34.60 29.62
N GLU A 44 15.30 34.31 29.37
CA GLU A 44 14.86 33.38 28.30
C GLU A 44 15.26 33.93 26.93
N LEU A 45 15.02 35.22 26.66
CA LEU A 45 15.38 35.87 25.41
C LEU A 45 16.91 35.79 25.16
N THR A 46 17.72 35.98 26.20
CA THR A 46 19.20 35.91 26.13
C THR A 46 19.62 34.48 25.77
N SER A 47 19.03 33.46 26.39
CA SER A 47 19.32 32.05 26.07
C SER A 47 18.91 31.68 24.62
N GLN A 48 17.74 32.12 24.19
CA GLN A 48 17.26 31.89 22.81
C GLN A 48 18.13 32.65 21.79
N ARG A 49 18.67 33.80 22.14
CA ARG A 49 19.58 34.59 21.29
C ARG A 49 20.84 33.82 20.96
N GLU A 50 21.42 33.10 21.92
CA GLU A 50 22.63 32.31 21.70
C GLU A 50 22.34 31.11 20.77
N GLN A 51 21.20 30.46 20.94
CA GLN A 51 20.77 29.40 20.01
C GLN A 51 20.53 29.94 18.59
N ARG A 52 19.86 31.09 18.44
CA ARG A 52 19.66 31.75 17.14
C ARG A 52 20.96 32.16 16.49
N LYS A 53 21.95 32.56 17.27
CA LYS A 53 23.31 32.91 16.76
C LYS A 53 23.97 31.68 16.12
N GLN A 54 23.88 30.50 16.73
CA GLN A 54 24.43 29.27 16.17
C GLN A 54 23.67 28.86 14.88
N GLN A 55 22.35 28.96 14.89
CA GLN A 55 21.53 28.67 13.67
C GLN A 55 21.85 29.65 12.54
N ARG A 56 22.06 30.92 12.86
CA ARG A 56 22.45 31.97 11.91
C ARG A 56 23.79 31.67 11.24
N GLU A 57 24.79 31.25 12.01
CA GLU A 57 26.10 30.88 11.50
C GLU A 57 25.99 29.70 10.52
N ALA A 58 25.22 28.66 10.87
CA ALA A 58 24.98 27.51 10.01
C ALA A 58 24.26 27.91 8.71
N VAL A 59 23.27 28.79 8.79
CA VAL A 59 22.54 29.30 7.59
C VAL A 59 23.51 30.12 6.71
N PHE A 60 24.34 30.97 7.30
CA PHE A 60 25.30 31.76 6.56
C PHE A 60 26.34 30.90 5.83
N GLN A 61 26.87 29.88 6.50
CA GLN A 61 27.81 28.93 5.88
C GLN A 61 27.11 28.19 4.71
N SER A 62 25.88 27.74 4.89
CA SER A 62 25.09 27.09 3.83
C SER A 62 24.83 28.01 2.63
N LEU A 63 24.45 29.27 2.89
CA LEU A 63 24.24 30.27 1.83
C LEU A 63 25.56 30.56 1.08
N THR A 64 26.67 30.73 1.81
CA THR A 64 27.97 30.98 1.20
C THR A 64 28.44 29.83 0.33
N GLN A 65 28.23 28.57 0.80
CA GLN A 65 28.55 27.39 0.02
C GLN A 65 27.67 27.28 -1.22
N THR A 66 26.36 27.54 -1.08
CA THR A 66 25.41 27.54 -2.21
C THR A 66 25.79 28.59 -3.25
N MET A 67 26.17 29.78 -2.81
CA MET A 67 26.62 30.85 -3.72
C MET A 67 27.91 30.50 -4.43
N LYS A 68 28.87 29.89 -3.75
CA LYS A 68 30.13 29.41 -4.35
C LYS A 68 29.85 28.36 -5.44
N GLN A 69 29.01 27.36 -5.13
CA GLN A 69 28.60 26.35 -6.09
C GLN A 69 27.81 26.95 -7.27
N SER A 70 26.91 27.88 -6.99
CA SER A 70 26.15 28.60 -8.01
C SER A 70 27.06 29.39 -8.97
N ASN A 71 28.12 30.02 -8.46
CA ASN A 71 29.10 30.73 -9.30
C ASN A 71 29.85 29.76 -10.22
N GLN A 72 30.28 28.61 -9.71
CA GLN A 72 30.95 27.58 -10.51
C GLN A 72 30.01 27.06 -11.63
N ASN A 73 28.75 26.76 -11.29
CA ASN A 73 27.77 26.30 -12.28
C ASN A 73 27.42 27.38 -13.30
N ALA A 74 27.34 28.65 -12.89
CA ALA A 74 27.10 29.76 -13.81
C ALA A 74 28.23 29.87 -14.86
N LEU A 75 29.47 29.74 -14.42
CA LEU A 75 30.60 29.75 -15.35
C LEU A 75 30.50 28.61 -16.38
N MET A 76 30.18 27.38 -15.91
CA MET A 76 29.98 26.25 -16.82
C MET A 76 28.79 26.47 -17.76
N LEU A 77 27.64 26.92 -17.24
CA LEU A 77 26.40 27.07 -17.99
C LEU A 77 26.49 28.15 -19.08
N TYR A 78 27.18 29.28 -18.80
CA TYR A 78 27.27 30.42 -19.75
C TYR A 78 28.49 30.34 -20.65
N SER A 79 29.57 29.68 -20.27
CA SER A 79 30.81 29.58 -21.07
C SER A 79 30.81 28.44 -22.08
N GLN A 80 30.01 27.38 -21.85
CA GLN A 80 30.04 26.18 -22.69
C GLN A 80 29.32 26.41 -24.04
N LYS A 81 30.01 26.02 -25.12
CA LYS A 81 29.44 26.00 -26.47
C LYS A 81 28.54 24.77 -26.63
N GLN A 82 27.62 24.81 -27.59
CA GLN A 82 26.74 23.69 -27.93
C GLN A 82 27.46 22.41 -28.35
N GLU A 83 28.71 22.53 -28.80
CA GLU A 83 29.57 21.39 -29.19
C GLU A 83 29.90 20.45 -28.03
N TYR A 84 29.84 20.93 -26.77
CA TYR A 84 30.14 20.17 -25.57
C TYR A 84 28.83 19.76 -24.83
N LEU A 85 28.07 18.93 -25.49
CA LEU A 85 26.71 18.57 -25.07
C LEU A 85 26.65 17.99 -23.64
N PHE A 86 27.60 17.14 -23.29
CA PHE A 86 27.63 16.51 -21.96
C PHE A 86 27.94 17.49 -20.83
N ASP A 87 28.88 18.41 -21.05
CA ASP A 87 29.22 19.44 -20.05
C ASP A 87 28.03 20.39 -19.86
N LEU A 88 27.37 20.73 -20.96
CA LEU A 88 26.23 21.62 -20.96
C LEU A 88 25.00 20.97 -20.30
N THR A 89 24.69 19.70 -20.59
CA THR A 89 23.60 18.99 -19.93
C THR A 89 23.85 18.83 -18.43
N TYR A 90 25.10 18.57 -18.05
CA TYR A 90 25.49 18.51 -16.63
C TYR A 90 25.30 19.85 -15.93
N ALA A 91 25.77 20.95 -16.53
CA ALA A 91 25.62 22.30 -15.97
C ALA A 91 24.15 22.69 -15.82
N CYS A 92 23.30 22.36 -16.83
CA CYS A 92 21.86 22.57 -16.77
C CYS A 92 21.21 21.77 -15.61
N HIS A 93 21.54 20.49 -15.51
CA HIS A 93 21.04 19.63 -14.42
C HIS A 93 21.44 20.15 -13.04
N GLN A 94 22.70 20.53 -12.86
CA GLN A 94 23.19 21.09 -11.61
C GLN A 94 22.48 22.38 -11.21
N ALA A 95 22.22 23.26 -12.17
CA ALA A 95 21.48 24.50 -11.93
C ALA A 95 20.05 24.22 -11.44
N THR A 96 19.37 23.26 -12.08
CA THR A 96 18.01 22.84 -11.71
C THR A 96 17.99 22.16 -10.35
N GLU A 97 18.92 21.23 -10.08
CA GLU A 97 19.00 20.53 -8.80
C GLU A 97 19.31 21.47 -7.63
N GLN A 98 20.23 22.43 -7.83
CA GLN A 98 20.55 23.43 -6.82
C GLN A 98 19.35 24.31 -6.49
N TYR A 99 18.59 24.75 -7.49
CA TYR A 99 17.37 25.52 -7.27
C TYR A 99 16.34 24.73 -6.47
N HIS A 100 16.08 23.48 -6.84
CA HIS A 100 15.11 22.63 -6.11
C HIS A 100 15.60 22.25 -4.71
N ARG A 101 16.89 22.02 -4.54
CA ARG A 101 17.47 21.75 -3.20
C ARG A 101 17.32 22.97 -2.31
N PHE A 102 17.58 24.16 -2.84
CA PHE A 102 17.44 25.42 -2.12
C PHE A 102 15.98 25.68 -1.73
N GLN A 103 15.01 25.44 -2.63
CA GLN A 103 13.59 25.59 -2.32
C GLN A 103 13.09 24.65 -1.20
N ARG A 104 13.71 23.49 -1.03
CA ARG A 104 13.37 22.57 0.07
C ARG A 104 13.91 23.00 1.42
N GLN A 105 14.88 23.91 1.45
CA GLN A 105 15.41 24.44 2.67
C GLN A 105 14.40 25.44 3.26
N GLN A 106 13.80 25.09 4.40
CA GLN A 106 12.90 26.01 5.12
C GLN A 106 13.74 27.11 5.77
N LEU A 107 13.33 28.35 5.57
CA LEU A 107 13.96 29.49 6.22
C LEU A 107 13.40 29.64 7.65
N PRO A 108 14.19 29.41 8.69
CA PRO A 108 13.66 29.36 10.08
C PRO A 108 13.29 30.73 10.64
N PHE A 109 13.61 31.84 9.95
CA PHE A 109 13.53 33.20 10.50
C PHE A 109 12.26 33.96 10.12
N ARG A 110 11.48 33.56 9.12
CA ARG A 110 10.25 34.30 8.71
C ARG A 110 9.19 34.30 9.81
N GLU A 111 8.99 33.19 10.48
CA GLU A 111 8.04 33.06 11.58
C GLU A 111 8.48 33.90 12.79
N PHE A 112 9.78 33.92 13.08
CA PHE A 112 10.35 34.74 14.13
C PHE A 112 10.07 36.24 13.89
N ILE A 113 10.35 36.78 12.69
CA ILE A 113 10.13 38.20 12.37
C ILE A 113 8.66 38.56 12.49
N ASN A 114 7.75 37.72 11.99
CA ASN A 114 6.30 37.98 12.05
C ASN A 114 5.80 38.04 13.50
N ASN A 115 6.29 37.15 14.38
CA ASN A 115 5.90 37.14 15.79
C ASN A 115 6.55 38.30 16.57
N THR A 116 7.81 38.60 16.29
CA THR A 116 8.57 39.65 16.98
C THR A 116 8.02 41.05 16.72
N SER A 117 7.42 41.31 15.56
CA SER A 117 6.80 42.61 15.27
C SER A 117 5.64 42.93 16.23
N GLY A 118 4.85 41.92 16.57
CA GLY A 118 3.76 42.06 17.59
C GLY A 118 4.29 42.30 19.00
N ASP A 119 5.38 41.60 19.35
CA ASP A 119 6.03 41.75 20.65
C ASP A 119 6.67 43.15 20.82
N ILE A 120 7.37 43.66 19.81
CA ILE A 120 7.94 45.02 19.80
C ILE A 120 6.84 46.06 20.06
N ALA A 121 5.67 45.96 19.41
CA ALA A 121 4.54 46.86 19.61
C ALA A 121 3.96 46.77 21.03
N ARG A 122 3.96 45.56 21.63
CA ARG A 122 3.54 45.37 23.03
C ARG A 122 4.49 46.04 24.02
N TYR A 123 5.82 45.88 23.81
CA TYR A 123 6.81 46.53 24.66
C TYR A 123 6.81 48.05 24.49
N ASP A 124 6.52 48.58 23.31
CA ASP A 124 6.32 50.01 23.08
C ASP A 124 5.13 50.55 23.90
N SER A 125 3.99 49.88 23.86
CA SER A 125 2.80 50.21 24.64
C SER A 125 3.11 50.14 26.15
N LEU A 126 3.83 49.11 26.59
CA LEU A 126 4.24 48.94 27.99
C LEU A 126 5.17 50.06 28.46
N ILE A 127 6.20 50.42 27.67
CA ILE A 127 7.13 51.54 27.97
C ILE A 127 6.34 52.85 28.09
N ASN A 128 5.45 53.14 27.16
CA ASN A 128 4.61 54.32 27.21
C ASN A 128 3.71 54.33 28.45
N SER A 129 3.09 53.22 28.81
CA SER A 129 2.25 53.11 30.02
C SER A 129 3.07 53.29 31.31
N LEU A 130 4.27 52.66 31.38
CA LEU A 130 5.17 52.84 32.53
C LEU A 130 5.71 54.26 32.63
N SER A 131 5.99 54.96 31.54
CA SER A 131 6.50 56.32 31.52
C SER A 131 5.47 57.36 31.98
N THR A 132 4.19 57.14 31.63
CA THR A 132 3.06 58.02 31.97
C THR A 132 2.50 57.82 33.38
N THR A 133 2.92 56.74 34.09
CA THR A 133 2.44 56.43 35.46
C THR A 133 2.94 57.51 36.45
N PRO A 134 2.06 58.21 37.22
CA PRO A 134 2.42 59.30 38.11
C PRO A 134 3.25 58.78 39.31
N LEU A 135 4.40 59.40 39.59
CA LEU A 135 5.35 59.01 40.64
C LEU A 135 4.82 59.25 42.05
N ASN A 136 3.89 60.21 42.22
CA ASN A 136 3.38 60.64 43.54
C ASN A 136 2.43 59.62 44.18
N SER A 137 1.94 58.65 43.43
CA SER A 137 1.00 57.61 43.91
C SER A 137 1.70 56.29 44.27
N LEU A 138 3.02 56.18 44.15
CA LEU A 138 3.82 54.95 44.33
C LEU A 138 4.62 55.00 45.62
N SER A 139 4.76 53.89 46.33
CA SER A 139 5.69 53.69 47.42
C SER A 139 7.14 53.81 46.91
N GLU A 140 8.11 54.02 47.82
CA GLU A 140 9.54 54.17 47.46
C GLU A 140 10.06 52.91 46.75
N GLN A 141 9.69 51.71 47.21
CA GLN A 141 10.03 50.44 46.57
C GLN A 141 9.41 50.32 45.18
N ALA A 142 8.13 50.71 45.02
CA ALA A 142 7.45 50.65 43.73
C ALA A 142 8.02 51.61 42.68
N ARG A 143 8.62 52.75 43.12
CA ARG A 143 9.36 53.65 42.21
C ARG A 143 10.63 52.99 41.66
N ILE A 144 11.35 52.25 42.53
CA ILE A 144 12.51 51.47 42.12
C ILE A 144 12.07 50.35 41.12
N ASP A 145 11.05 49.59 41.46
CA ASP A 145 10.52 48.52 40.62
C ASP A 145 10.03 49.03 39.25
N ARG A 146 9.37 50.18 39.22
CA ARG A 146 8.96 50.87 37.98
C ARG A 146 10.18 51.23 37.12
N SER A 147 11.24 51.79 37.73
CA SER A 147 12.45 52.18 36.98
C SER A 147 13.17 50.95 36.40
N VAL A 148 13.22 49.85 37.17
CA VAL A 148 13.76 48.58 36.70
C VAL A 148 12.92 47.97 35.57
N CYS A 149 11.58 47.99 35.71
CA CYS A 149 10.68 47.52 34.64
C CYS A 149 10.81 48.36 33.37
N LEU A 150 10.94 49.66 33.44
CA LEU A 150 11.16 50.56 32.31
C LEU A 150 12.46 50.22 31.60
N THR A 151 13.54 50.06 32.37
CA THR A 151 14.87 49.72 31.83
C THR A 151 14.84 48.33 31.16
N LEU A 152 14.25 47.32 31.83
CA LEU A 152 14.12 45.97 31.27
C LEU A 152 13.30 45.95 30.00
N ALA A 153 12.13 46.60 30.00
CA ALA A 153 11.24 46.70 28.83
C ALA A 153 11.97 47.37 27.64
N THR A 154 12.71 48.44 27.90
CA THR A 154 13.49 49.14 26.88
C THR A 154 14.62 48.25 26.32
N VAL A 155 15.33 47.54 27.20
CA VAL A 155 16.42 46.62 26.77
C VAL A 155 15.85 45.47 26.00
N ILE A 156 14.72 44.86 26.44
CA ILE A 156 14.06 43.77 25.72
C ILE A 156 13.61 44.25 24.33
N LYS A 157 12.92 45.38 24.23
CA LYS A 157 12.50 45.99 22.99
C LYS A 157 13.66 46.16 22.02
N ARG A 158 14.74 46.81 22.47
CA ARG A 158 15.93 47.07 21.67
C ARG A 158 16.60 45.77 21.20
N THR A 159 16.67 44.75 22.08
CA THR A 159 17.20 43.45 21.73
C THR A 159 16.36 42.75 20.65
N LEU A 160 15.02 42.82 20.75
CA LEU A 160 14.12 42.28 19.75
C LEU A 160 14.22 43.03 18.41
N GLU A 161 14.34 44.35 18.42
CA GLU A 161 14.55 45.16 17.21
C GLU A 161 15.89 44.81 16.53
N ASP A 162 16.98 44.72 17.30
CA ASP A 162 18.31 44.34 16.76
C ASP A 162 18.30 42.94 16.16
N ASP A 163 17.68 41.97 16.85
CA ASP A 163 17.55 40.58 16.37
C ASP A 163 16.67 40.51 15.11
N SER A 164 15.55 41.23 15.10
CA SER A 164 14.63 41.30 13.94
C SER A 164 15.30 41.88 12.70
N GLN A 165 16.05 42.98 12.89
CA GLN A 165 16.78 43.62 11.80
C GLN A 165 17.89 42.70 11.23
N GLN A 166 18.66 42.05 12.10
CA GLN A 166 19.68 41.09 11.67
C GLN A 166 19.04 39.92 10.89
N MET A 167 17.91 39.39 11.36
CA MET A 167 17.20 38.30 10.63
C MET A 167 16.62 38.77 9.30
N ALA A 168 16.14 40.02 9.19
CA ALA A 168 15.68 40.61 7.95
C ALA A 168 16.80 40.69 6.88
N ASP A 169 18.02 41.03 7.29
CA ASP A 169 19.16 41.03 6.40
C ASP A 169 19.48 39.62 5.84
N TYR A 170 19.39 38.58 6.67
CA TYR A 170 19.54 37.19 6.20
C TYR A 170 18.43 36.77 5.25
N ILE A 171 17.18 37.15 5.51
CA ILE A 171 16.07 36.88 4.57
C ILE A 171 16.33 37.56 3.23
N ARG A 172 16.81 38.80 3.24
CA ARG A 172 17.15 39.53 2.01
C ARG A 172 18.23 38.80 1.19
N ILE A 173 19.29 38.36 1.85
CA ILE A 173 20.35 37.57 1.18
C ILE A 173 19.80 36.27 0.64
N TYR A 174 18.90 35.61 1.37
CA TYR A 174 18.25 34.39 0.95
C TYR A 174 17.37 34.62 -0.28
N ASP A 175 16.52 35.64 -0.26
CA ASP A 175 15.63 35.96 -1.38
C ASP A 175 16.43 36.36 -2.64
N MET A 176 17.54 37.09 -2.48
CA MET A 176 18.47 37.40 -3.57
C MET A 176 19.12 36.13 -4.15
N THR A 177 19.50 35.19 -3.28
CA THR A 177 20.06 33.90 -3.70
C THR A 177 19.03 33.05 -4.42
N GLU A 178 17.79 33.00 -3.91
CA GLU A 178 16.67 32.31 -4.55
C GLU A 178 16.38 32.84 -5.95
N GLN A 179 16.28 34.18 -6.10
CA GLN A 179 16.04 34.82 -7.41
C GLN A 179 17.17 34.49 -8.39
N ARG A 180 18.42 34.53 -7.95
CA ARG A 180 19.57 34.18 -8.78
C ARG A 180 19.51 32.72 -9.25
N LEU A 181 19.26 31.79 -8.33
CA LEU A 181 19.14 30.38 -8.64
C LEU A 181 17.95 30.12 -9.58
N LYS A 182 16.85 30.84 -9.40
CA LYS A 182 15.69 30.77 -10.30
C LYS A 182 16.05 31.23 -11.72
N HIS A 183 16.71 32.36 -11.87
CA HIS A 183 17.15 32.83 -13.18
C HIS A 183 18.09 31.86 -13.89
N MET A 184 19.02 31.25 -13.11
CA MET A 184 19.91 30.22 -13.64
C MET A 184 19.12 28.96 -14.06
N ASN A 185 18.16 28.53 -13.27
CA ASN A 185 17.30 27.40 -13.60
C ASN A 185 16.47 27.67 -14.86
N ASP A 186 15.86 28.84 -14.98
CA ASP A 186 15.04 29.20 -16.15
C ASP A 186 15.88 29.24 -17.46
N TYR A 187 17.10 29.76 -17.36
CA TYR A 187 18.05 29.71 -18.47
C TYR A 187 18.48 28.29 -18.79
N ALA A 188 18.79 27.49 -17.75
CA ALA A 188 19.17 26.10 -17.92
C ALA A 188 18.05 25.27 -18.56
N GLN A 189 16.80 25.45 -18.15
CA GLN A 189 15.67 24.75 -18.75
C GLN A 189 15.47 25.11 -20.24
N LYS A 190 15.59 26.38 -20.59
CA LYS A 190 15.53 26.78 -21.99
C LYS A 190 16.65 26.12 -22.81
N ARG A 191 17.87 26.16 -22.31
CA ARG A 191 19.04 25.55 -22.94
C ARG A 191 18.88 24.03 -23.06
N TYR A 192 18.27 23.43 -22.05
CA TYR A 192 17.95 22.00 -22.01
C TYR A 192 16.99 21.60 -23.14
N TYR A 193 15.95 22.38 -23.36
CA TYR A 193 14.99 22.16 -24.44
C TYR A 193 15.68 22.23 -25.83
N ASP A 194 16.58 23.21 -26.04
CA ASP A 194 17.37 23.33 -27.28
C ASP A 194 18.23 22.07 -27.50
N ILE A 195 18.85 21.55 -26.44
CA ILE A 195 19.68 20.33 -26.49
C ILE A 195 18.82 19.11 -26.84
N GLN A 196 17.65 18.95 -26.23
CA GLN A 196 16.74 17.85 -26.52
C GLN A 196 16.33 17.85 -28.00
N THR A 197 15.95 19.00 -28.51
CA THR A 197 15.59 19.14 -29.91
C THR A 197 16.74 18.74 -30.84
N SER A 198 17.97 19.07 -30.45
CA SER A 198 19.16 18.68 -31.22
C SER A 198 19.47 17.20 -31.16
N ILE A 199 19.18 16.51 -30.00
CA ILE A 199 19.43 15.08 -29.86
C ILE A 199 18.39 14.23 -30.59
N PHE A 200 17.11 14.59 -30.48
CA PHE A 200 16.01 13.72 -30.90
C PHE A 200 15.39 14.12 -32.25
N VAL A 201 15.45 15.40 -32.64
CA VAL A 201 14.78 15.89 -33.82
C VAL A 201 15.76 16.31 -34.92
N ASN A 202 16.81 17.06 -34.57
CA ASN A 202 17.83 17.52 -35.50
C ASN A 202 19.01 16.57 -35.53
N GLY A 203 18.99 15.53 -36.36
CA GLY A 203 20.14 14.64 -36.57
C GLY A 203 21.34 15.43 -37.11
N GLY A 204 22.55 14.93 -36.81
CA GLY A 204 23.78 15.39 -37.43
C GLY A 204 23.93 14.91 -38.88
N ASP A 205 25.10 15.14 -39.47
CA ASP A 205 25.41 14.63 -40.79
C ASP A 205 25.31 13.09 -40.80
N THR A 206 24.78 12.51 -41.88
CA THR A 206 24.80 11.06 -42.06
C THR A 206 26.24 10.56 -42.10
N TYR A 207 26.46 9.31 -41.62
CA TYR A 207 27.83 8.76 -41.60
C TYR A 207 28.49 8.75 -42.98
N PHE A 208 27.74 8.53 -44.06
CA PHE A 208 28.25 8.67 -45.43
C PHE A 208 28.66 10.11 -45.78
N GLY A 209 27.94 11.11 -45.30
CA GLY A 209 28.30 12.51 -45.44
C GLY A 209 29.60 12.84 -44.69
N ILE A 210 29.77 12.27 -43.47
CA ILE A 210 31.00 12.42 -42.69
C ILE A 210 32.20 11.81 -43.41
N ILE A 211 32.05 10.58 -43.97
CA ILE A 211 33.13 9.93 -44.74
C ILE A 211 33.48 10.75 -45.98
N ARG A 212 32.48 11.26 -46.71
CA ARG A 212 32.70 12.10 -47.91
C ARG A 212 33.51 13.35 -47.62
N ASN A 213 33.22 13.97 -46.45
CA ASN A 213 33.87 15.22 -46.02
C ASN A 213 34.91 14.98 -44.92
N PHE A 214 35.47 13.78 -44.84
CA PHE A 214 36.32 13.33 -43.71
C PHE A 214 37.49 14.27 -43.41
N ARG A 215 38.20 14.75 -44.47
CA ARG A 215 39.36 15.62 -44.29
C ARG A 215 39.01 16.96 -43.64
N GLN A 216 37.88 17.53 -44.03
CA GLN A 216 37.39 18.80 -43.47
C GLN A 216 36.90 18.60 -42.01
N LYS A 217 36.13 17.55 -41.77
CA LYS A 217 35.66 17.20 -40.42
C LYS A 217 36.80 16.86 -39.47
N TRP A 218 37.83 16.18 -39.99
CA TRP A 218 39.03 15.86 -39.18
C TRP A 218 39.83 17.11 -38.82
N GLN A 219 39.95 18.08 -39.70
CA GLN A 219 40.63 19.34 -39.39
C GLN A 219 39.86 20.16 -38.35
N MET A 220 38.54 20.28 -38.51
CA MET A 220 37.66 20.93 -37.51
C MET A 220 37.79 20.25 -36.13
N MET A 221 37.71 18.92 -36.10
CA MET A 221 37.84 18.14 -34.90
C MET A 221 39.20 18.35 -34.21
N LYS A 222 40.30 18.31 -34.98
CA LYS A 222 41.64 18.57 -34.46
C LYS A 222 41.72 19.93 -33.79
N GLU A 223 41.13 20.94 -34.39
CA GLU A 223 41.08 22.30 -33.84
C GLU A 223 40.26 22.37 -32.56
N VAL A 224 39.09 21.71 -32.49
CA VAL A 224 38.24 21.65 -31.31
C VAL A 224 38.94 20.91 -30.18
N VAL A 225 39.56 19.75 -30.45
CA VAL A 225 40.31 18.97 -29.46
C VAL A 225 41.54 19.75 -28.96
N THR A 226 42.29 20.39 -29.89
CA THR A 226 43.45 21.21 -29.51
C THR A 226 43.03 22.36 -28.61
N LYS A 227 41.99 23.11 -28.95
CA LYS A 227 41.45 24.18 -28.11
C LYS A 227 40.94 23.71 -26.75
N LYS A 228 40.40 22.49 -26.64
CA LYS A 228 39.91 21.96 -25.39
C LYS A 228 41.03 21.51 -24.42
N TYR A 229 42.10 20.95 -24.97
CA TYR A 229 43.15 20.31 -24.16
C TYR A 229 44.49 21.08 -24.17
N THR A 230 44.65 22.13 -24.96
CA THR A 230 45.79 23.05 -24.83
C THR A 230 45.42 24.21 -23.92
N THR A 231 46.20 24.40 -22.90
CA THR A 231 46.06 25.49 -21.96
C THR A 231 46.58 26.75 -22.63
N ASP A 232 45.68 27.72 -22.99
CA ASP A 232 46.13 29.09 -23.22
C ASP A 232 46.61 29.63 -21.88
N GLU A 233 47.84 30.12 -21.83
CA GLU A 233 48.53 30.64 -20.62
C GLU A 233 47.79 31.79 -19.94
N ASP A 234 46.81 32.42 -20.63
CA ASP A 234 46.05 33.59 -20.14
C ASP A 234 44.62 33.27 -19.59
N SER A 235 44.13 32.05 -19.71
CA SER A 235 42.84 31.71 -19.13
C SER A 235 43.02 30.97 -17.80
N GLN A 236 42.76 31.69 -16.71
CA GLN A 236 42.67 31.12 -15.36
C GLN A 236 41.77 29.86 -15.36
N LYS A 237 42.43 28.68 -15.17
CA LYS A 237 41.86 27.43 -14.72
C LYS A 237 40.70 26.85 -15.58
N SER A 238 41.05 26.28 -16.72
CA SER A 238 40.32 25.11 -17.18
C SER A 238 40.67 23.95 -16.24
N ASP A 239 39.70 23.48 -15.45
CA ASP A 239 39.85 22.35 -14.51
C ASP A 239 40.11 20.99 -15.19
N TRP A 240 40.31 20.99 -16.52
CA TRP A 240 40.36 19.83 -17.40
C TRP A 240 41.68 19.67 -18.12
N ASN A 241 42.75 19.45 -17.42
CA ASN A 241 44.05 19.10 -17.98
C ASN A 241 44.07 17.58 -18.30
N VAL A 242 44.72 17.20 -19.42
CA VAL A 242 45.00 15.78 -19.80
C VAL A 242 45.62 15.02 -18.62
N TYR A 243 46.41 15.68 -17.81
CA TYR A 243 47.01 15.12 -16.59
C TYR A 243 45.97 14.65 -15.55
N TRP A 244 44.82 15.33 -15.41
CA TRP A 244 43.74 14.91 -14.53
C TRP A 244 43.03 13.66 -15.03
N ILE A 245 42.84 13.53 -16.35
CA ILE A 245 42.24 12.34 -16.98
C ILE A 245 43.15 11.14 -16.77
N ILE A 246 44.47 11.29 -17.03
CA ILE A 246 45.45 10.26 -16.78
C ILE A 246 45.51 9.90 -15.28
N GLY A 247 45.53 10.90 -14.41
CA GLY A 247 45.45 10.72 -12.96
C GLY A 247 44.22 9.95 -12.50
N LEU A 248 43.04 10.23 -13.11
CA LEU A 248 41.81 9.49 -12.83
C LEU A 248 41.91 8.02 -13.23
N PHE A 249 42.40 7.70 -14.44
CA PHE A 249 42.56 6.31 -14.87
C PHE A 249 43.59 5.58 -14.01
N MET A 250 44.68 6.25 -13.62
CA MET A 250 45.65 5.68 -12.69
C MET A 250 45.05 5.42 -11.30
N ALA A 251 44.23 6.34 -10.78
CA ALA A 251 43.51 6.17 -9.51
C ALA A 251 42.51 5.02 -9.59
N ILE A 252 41.72 4.90 -10.65
CA ILE A 252 40.80 3.78 -10.87
C ILE A 252 41.58 2.47 -10.90
N GLY A 253 42.70 2.41 -11.63
CA GLY A 253 43.58 1.24 -11.68
C GLY A 253 44.14 0.87 -10.29
N PHE A 254 44.57 1.87 -9.52
CA PHE A 254 45.05 1.67 -8.17
C PHE A 254 43.95 1.11 -7.24
N TYR A 255 42.76 1.67 -7.28
CA TYR A 255 41.62 1.14 -6.49
C TYR A 255 41.19 -0.25 -6.95
N ALA A 256 41.31 -0.57 -8.26
CA ALA A 256 41.08 -1.93 -8.75
C ALA A 256 42.12 -2.92 -8.19
N LEU A 257 43.40 -2.53 -8.11
CA LEU A 257 44.46 -3.35 -7.48
C LEU A 257 44.18 -3.57 -5.98
N ILE A 258 43.71 -2.53 -5.27
CA ILE A 258 43.31 -2.65 -3.88
C ILE A 258 42.14 -3.64 -3.75
N ALA A 259 41.12 -3.55 -4.60
CA ALA A 259 39.98 -4.45 -4.58
C ALA A 259 40.40 -5.90 -4.83
N ILE A 260 41.29 -6.16 -5.78
CA ILE A 260 41.88 -7.48 -6.05
C ILE A 260 42.64 -7.98 -4.83
N GLY A 261 43.50 -7.14 -4.24
CA GLY A 261 44.27 -7.47 -3.05
C GLY A 261 43.41 -7.85 -1.85
N LEU A 262 42.38 -7.06 -1.56
CA LEU A 262 41.41 -7.32 -0.49
C LEU A 262 40.66 -8.65 -0.71
N ASN A 263 40.25 -8.95 -1.94
CA ASN A 263 39.56 -10.20 -2.24
C ASN A 263 40.52 -11.40 -2.19
N MET A 264 41.76 -11.28 -2.65
CA MET A 264 42.77 -12.33 -2.49
C MET A 264 43.04 -12.63 -1.00
N LEU A 265 43.12 -11.58 -0.19
CA LEU A 265 43.30 -11.70 1.26
C LEU A 265 42.06 -12.40 1.90
N ALA A 266 40.85 -11.98 1.55
CA ALA A 266 39.61 -12.60 2.02
C ALA A 266 39.54 -14.09 1.66
N PHE A 267 39.92 -14.47 0.43
CA PHE A 267 39.99 -15.88 0.01
C PHE A 267 41.06 -16.67 0.76
N ARG A 268 42.19 -16.04 1.14
CA ARG A 268 43.27 -16.70 1.91
C ARG A 268 42.82 -17.01 3.34
N PHE A 269 42.03 -16.14 3.97
CA PHE A 269 41.52 -16.29 5.33
C PHE A 269 40.18 -17.03 5.42
N MET A 270 39.61 -17.46 4.28
CA MET A 270 38.32 -18.16 4.25
C MET A 270 38.39 -19.51 4.96
N PRO A 271 37.44 -19.86 5.84
CA PRO A 271 37.43 -21.14 6.55
C PRO A 271 37.41 -22.34 5.60
N LYS A 272 38.20 -23.37 5.91
CA LYS A 272 38.29 -24.62 5.07
C LYS A 272 36.93 -25.30 4.86
N ARG A 273 35.95 -25.07 5.72
CA ARG A 273 34.59 -25.63 5.61
C ARG A 273 33.84 -25.12 4.36
N LEU A 274 34.22 -23.97 3.79
CA LEU A 274 33.62 -23.39 2.60
C LEU A 274 34.35 -23.81 1.30
N HIS A 275 35.45 -24.52 1.38
CA HIS A 275 36.22 -25.02 0.21
C HIS A 275 35.59 -26.31 -0.33
N THR A 276 34.35 -26.24 -0.84
CA THR A 276 33.72 -27.35 -1.56
C THR A 276 34.37 -27.50 -2.96
N GLU A 277 34.30 -28.69 -3.55
CA GLU A 277 34.83 -28.90 -4.93
C GLU A 277 34.16 -27.96 -5.94
N GLU A 278 32.88 -27.68 -5.77
CA GLU A 278 32.13 -26.78 -6.64
C GLU A 278 32.61 -25.33 -6.51
N PHE A 279 32.94 -24.91 -5.28
CA PHE A 279 33.52 -23.60 -5.01
C PHE A 279 34.90 -23.47 -5.69
N LEU A 280 35.76 -24.46 -5.57
CA LEU A 280 37.07 -24.43 -6.17
C LEU A 280 37.00 -24.34 -7.73
N LYS A 281 36.08 -25.05 -8.36
CA LYS A 281 35.81 -24.96 -9.81
C LYS A 281 35.31 -23.59 -10.25
N LYS A 282 34.51 -22.91 -9.41
CA LYS A 282 33.94 -21.55 -9.66
C LYS A 282 34.83 -20.40 -9.14
N ARG A 283 35.95 -20.69 -8.46
CA ARG A 283 36.82 -19.75 -7.76
C ARG A 283 37.18 -18.50 -8.58
N SER A 284 37.59 -18.67 -9.82
CA SER A 284 37.97 -17.54 -10.69
C SER A 284 36.80 -16.60 -10.95
N SER A 285 35.62 -17.13 -11.31
CA SER A 285 34.42 -16.32 -11.56
C SER A 285 33.93 -15.64 -10.31
N ILE A 286 33.97 -16.30 -9.14
CA ILE A 286 33.63 -15.70 -7.85
C ILE A 286 34.58 -14.57 -7.53
N MET A 287 35.89 -14.75 -7.75
CA MET A 287 36.89 -13.71 -7.51
C MET A 287 36.65 -12.46 -8.37
N TRP A 288 36.34 -12.62 -9.66
CA TRP A 288 36.01 -11.49 -10.52
C TRP A 288 34.73 -10.78 -10.08
N THR A 289 33.69 -11.54 -9.70
CA THR A 289 32.44 -10.99 -9.19
C THR A 289 32.63 -10.17 -7.92
N THR A 290 33.33 -10.77 -6.93
CA THR A 290 33.60 -10.06 -5.65
C THR A 290 34.48 -8.85 -5.86
N THR A 291 35.44 -8.91 -6.78
CA THR A 291 36.30 -7.76 -7.12
C THR A 291 35.51 -6.64 -7.76
N ALA A 292 34.60 -6.95 -8.68
CA ALA A 292 33.70 -5.93 -9.28
C ALA A 292 32.81 -5.26 -8.22
N ILE A 293 32.24 -6.05 -7.31
CA ILE A 293 31.40 -5.51 -6.20
C ILE A 293 32.24 -4.65 -5.26
N THR A 294 33.42 -5.15 -4.85
CA THR A 294 34.31 -4.42 -3.93
C THR A 294 34.76 -3.09 -4.53
N LEU A 295 35.12 -3.10 -5.82
CA LEU A 295 35.50 -1.89 -6.54
C LEU A 295 34.31 -0.92 -6.66
N ALA A 296 33.11 -1.42 -6.96
CA ALA A 296 31.90 -0.60 -7.02
C ALA A 296 31.60 0.07 -5.66
N ILE A 297 31.78 -0.66 -4.56
CA ILE A 297 31.62 -0.12 -3.20
C ILE A 297 32.68 0.94 -2.90
N ILE A 298 33.94 0.67 -3.19
CA ILE A 298 35.04 1.64 -2.98
C ILE A 298 34.76 2.92 -3.77
N MET A 299 34.42 2.80 -5.06
CA MET A 299 34.11 3.97 -5.90
C MET A 299 32.86 4.71 -5.43
N GLY A 300 31.83 4.01 -4.95
CA GLY A 300 30.62 4.61 -4.37
C GLY A 300 30.91 5.39 -3.10
N LEU A 301 31.77 4.86 -2.22
CA LEU A 301 32.22 5.56 -1.00
C LEU A 301 33.05 6.79 -1.35
N LEU A 302 34.01 6.68 -2.25
CA LEU A 302 34.82 7.80 -2.70
C LEU A 302 33.96 8.91 -3.33
N ARG A 303 32.95 8.53 -4.12
CA ARG A 303 31.96 9.46 -4.68
C ARG A 303 31.23 10.24 -3.59
N HIS A 304 30.86 9.58 -2.51
CA HIS A 304 30.13 10.23 -1.39
C HIS A 304 30.97 11.29 -0.67
N TYR A 305 32.28 11.05 -0.54
CA TYR A 305 33.20 11.98 0.13
C TYR A 305 33.85 13.02 -0.81
N SER A 306 33.66 12.90 -2.12
CA SER A 306 34.26 13.81 -3.10
C SER A 306 33.39 15.05 -3.28
N GLU A 307 34.02 16.22 -3.25
CA GLU A 307 33.38 17.50 -3.59
C GLU A 307 33.54 17.88 -5.08
N GLN A 308 34.35 17.10 -5.83
CA GLN A 308 34.63 17.41 -7.24
C GLN A 308 33.57 16.84 -8.18
N ASN A 309 32.83 17.72 -8.84
CA ASN A 309 31.73 17.38 -9.77
C ASN A 309 32.13 16.37 -10.85
N PHE A 310 33.32 16.52 -11.40
CA PHE A 310 33.84 15.61 -12.43
C PHE A 310 34.00 14.18 -11.91
N PHE A 311 34.63 14.03 -10.74
CA PHE A 311 34.81 12.71 -10.14
C PHE A 311 33.47 12.05 -9.79
N ILE A 312 32.52 12.83 -9.30
CA ILE A 312 31.16 12.36 -8.98
C ILE A 312 30.47 11.81 -10.24
N MET A 313 30.59 12.50 -11.37
CA MET A 313 30.00 12.09 -12.63
C MET A 313 30.67 10.84 -13.22
N ALA A 314 32.01 10.84 -13.29
CA ALA A 314 32.78 9.74 -13.86
C ALA A 314 32.67 8.46 -13.02
N SER A 315 32.75 8.60 -11.69
CA SER A 315 32.61 7.45 -10.78
C SER A 315 31.20 6.86 -10.78
N GLY A 316 30.17 7.67 -10.96
CA GLY A 316 28.78 7.20 -11.01
C GLY A 316 28.56 6.18 -12.14
N LEU A 317 28.95 6.54 -13.36
CA LEU A 317 28.82 5.64 -14.52
C LEU A 317 29.67 4.37 -14.39
N LEU A 318 30.88 4.51 -13.82
CA LEU A 318 31.75 3.35 -13.58
C LEU A 318 31.12 2.41 -12.56
N VAL A 319 30.54 2.91 -11.48
CA VAL A 319 29.84 2.10 -10.47
C VAL A 319 28.66 1.33 -11.11
N GLU A 320 27.84 1.99 -11.93
CA GLU A 320 26.73 1.33 -12.63
C GLU A 320 27.21 0.25 -13.57
N TYR A 321 28.29 0.47 -14.29
CA TYR A 321 28.90 -0.54 -15.16
C TYR A 321 29.46 -1.73 -14.38
N LEU A 322 30.16 -1.48 -13.28
CA LEU A 322 30.66 -2.53 -12.40
C LEU A 322 29.53 -3.34 -11.77
N TRP A 323 28.43 -2.68 -11.43
CA TRP A 323 27.23 -3.35 -10.95
C TRP A 323 26.63 -4.26 -12.02
N LEU A 324 26.49 -3.79 -13.26
CA LEU A 324 26.06 -4.62 -14.40
C LEU A 324 26.95 -5.85 -14.54
N LEU A 325 28.28 -5.67 -14.55
CA LEU A 325 29.23 -6.75 -14.65
C LEU A 325 29.08 -7.77 -13.52
N ALA A 326 28.94 -7.28 -12.29
CA ALA A 326 28.73 -8.13 -11.12
C ALA A 326 27.41 -8.92 -11.22
N VAL A 327 26.32 -8.29 -11.62
CA VAL A 327 25.00 -8.93 -11.75
C VAL A 327 25.01 -10.00 -12.86
N ILE A 328 25.67 -9.74 -14.00
CA ILE A 328 25.85 -10.75 -15.05
C ILE A 328 26.58 -11.97 -14.50
N LEU A 329 27.71 -11.74 -13.81
CA LEU A 329 28.51 -12.83 -13.25
C LEU A 329 27.75 -13.60 -12.15
N ILE A 330 27.03 -12.93 -11.24
CA ILE A 330 26.19 -13.57 -10.22
C ILE A 330 25.10 -14.42 -10.87
N SER A 331 24.43 -13.87 -11.87
CA SER A 331 23.38 -14.57 -12.62
C SER A 331 23.91 -15.87 -13.26
N LEU A 332 25.10 -15.80 -13.87
CA LEU A 332 25.75 -16.97 -14.45
C LEU A 332 26.23 -17.98 -13.40
N LEU A 333 26.78 -17.50 -12.28
CA LEU A 333 27.22 -18.34 -11.15
C LEU A 333 26.08 -19.15 -10.53
N LEU A 334 24.87 -18.57 -10.47
CA LEU A 334 23.68 -19.21 -9.90
C LEU A 334 23.05 -20.24 -10.85
N ARG A 335 23.09 -19.99 -12.18
CA ARG A 335 22.31 -20.75 -13.16
C ARG A 335 23.12 -21.70 -14.04
N VAL A 336 24.42 -21.49 -14.15
CA VAL A 336 25.27 -22.22 -15.12
C VAL A 336 26.31 -23.09 -14.40
N LYS A 337 26.62 -24.26 -14.96
CA LYS A 337 27.66 -25.13 -14.44
C LYS A 337 29.03 -24.49 -14.62
N SER A 338 29.97 -24.82 -13.74
CA SER A 338 31.29 -24.20 -13.65
C SER A 338 32.09 -24.14 -14.97
N ASP A 339 32.06 -25.22 -15.75
CA ASP A 339 32.75 -25.36 -17.02
C ASP A 339 32.13 -24.53 -18.16
N GLN A 340 30.87 -24.12 -17.99
CA GLN A 340 30.10 -23.42 -19.01
C GLN A 340 30.01 -21.91 -18.77
N ILE A 341 30.41 -21.39 -17.59
CA ILE A 341 30.29 -19.97 -17.23
C ILE A 341 31.06 -19.10 -18.25
N HIS A 342 32.26 -19.48 -18.63
CA HIS A 342 33.06 -18.69 -19.58
C HIS A 342 32.44 -18.61 -20.97
N SER A 343 31.85 -19.70 -21.43
CA SER A 343 31.12 -19.75 -22.71
C SER A 343 29.83 -18.92 -22.66
N ALA A 344 29.10 -18.96 -21.54
CA ALA A 344 27.90 -18.16 -21.32
C ALA A 344 28.20 -16.66 -21.21
N PHE A 345 29.31 -16.27 -20.55
CA PHE A 345 29.73 -14.88 -20.45
C PHE A 345 30.01 -14.24 -21.82
N ARG A 346 30.50 -14.99 -22.78
CA ARG A 346 30.79 -14.49 -24.14
C ARG A 346 29.59 -13.87 -24.83
N ILE A 347 28.35 -14.24 -24.44
CA ILE A 347 27.13 -13.69 -25.02
C ILE A 347 26.95 -12.18 -24.63
N TYR A 348 27.39 -11.84 -23.43
CA TYR A 348 27.31 -10.49 -22.91
C TYR A 348 28.52 -9.61 -23.29
N ALA A 349 29.61 -10.23 -23.80
CA ALA A 349 30.86 -9.54 -24.10
C ALA A 349 30.70 -8.37 -25.09
N PRO A 350 29.97 -8.48 -26.24
CA PRO A 350 29.78 -7.32 -27.12
C PRO A 350 29.08 -6.14 -26.46
N LEU A 351 28.05 -6.43 -25.61
CA LEU A 351 27.31 -5.40 -24.89
C LEU A 351 28.18 -4.73 -23.81
N LEU A 352 28.96 -5.50 -23.09
CA LEU A 352 29.90 -4.97 -22.10
C LEU A 352 31.00 -4.12 -22.78
N THR A 353 31.50 -4.56 -23.94
CA THR A 353 32.50 -3.78 -24.67
C THR A 353 31.97 -2.45 -25.14
N ILE A 354 30.78 -2.40 -25.76
CA ILE A 354 30.19 -1.14 -26.20
C ILE A 354 29.83 -0.24 -25.03
N GLY A 355 29.33 -0.81 -23.92
CA GLY A 355 29.07 -0.09 -22.68
C GLY A 355 30.33 0.57 -22.11
N PHE A 356 31.45 -0.15 -22.11
CA PHE A 356 32.75 0.39 -21.70
C PHE A 356 33.21 1.53 -22.62
N VAL A 357 33.07 1.39 -23.95
CA VAL A 357 33.40 2.42 -24.93
C VAL A 357 32.56 3.69 -24.68
N VAL A 358 31.27 3.54 -24.49
CA VAL A 358 30.36 4.67 -24.21
C VAL A 358 30.75 5.40 -22.91
N ILE A 359 31.05 4.65 -21.85
CA ILE A 359 31.47 5.22 -20.58
C ILE A 359 32.82 5.91 -20.71
N THR A 360 33.77 5.30 -21.41
CA THR A 360 35.10 5.89 -21.65
C THR A 360 34.97 7.20 -22.42
N PHE A 361 34.16 7.24 -23.49
CA PHE A 361 33.92 8.47 -24.25
C PHE A 361 33.30 9.57 -23.39
N ARG A 362 32.42 9.20 -22.46
CA ARG A 362 31.83 10.16 -21.54
C ARG A 362 32.80 10.65 -20.46
N ILE A 363 33.61 9.74 -19.88
CA ILE A 363 34.62 10.12 -18.89
C ILE A 363 35.66 11.07 -19.49
N ILE A 364 36.10 10.83 -20.73
CA ILE A 364 37.07 11.68 -21.43
C ILE A 364 36.41 12.97 -21.94
N LEU A 365 35.08 13.08 -21.87
CA LEU A 365 34.30 14.23 -22.35
C LEU A 365 34.63 14.59 -23.81
N ILE A 366 34.59 13.55 -24.64
CA ILE A 366 34.93 13.68 -26.07
C ILE A 366 33.87 14.55 -26.76
N PRO A 367 34.26 15.49 -27.61
CA PRO A 367 33.33 16.28 -28.41
C PRO A 367 32.38 15.39 -29.24
N SER A 368 31.12 15.79 -29.38
CA SER A 368 30.10 15.05 -30.14
C SER A 368 30.52 14.72 -31.58
N GLU A 369 31.29 15.59 -32.21
CA GLU A 369 31.86 15.37 -33.54
C GLU A 369 32.76 14.13 -33.61
N LEU A 370 33.60 13.95 -32.62
CA LEU A 370 34.52 12.81 -32.50
C LEU A 370 33.77 11.50 -32.26
N VAL A 371 32.75 11.55 -31.43
CA VAL A 371 31.85 10.39 -31.19
C VAL A 371 31.15 10.00 -32.50
N SER A 372 30.69 10.96 -33.30
CA SER A 372 30.03 10.71 -34.58
C SER A 372 30.95 10.06 -35.64
N ILE A 373 32.26 10.25 -35.53
CA ILE A 373 33.25 9.60 -36.41
C ILE A 373 33.57 8.17 -36.00
N PHE A 374 33.87 7.96 -34.71
CA PHE A 374 34.40 6.66 -34.21
C PHE A 374 33.32 5.70 -33.75
N PHE A 375 32.22 6.17 -33.23
CA PHE A 375 31.18 5.33 -32.65
C PHE A 375 30.44 4.43 -33.67
N PRO A 376 30.03 4.91 -34.87
CA PRO A 376 29.28 4.11 -35.83
C PRO A 376 30.05 2.85 -36.30
N PRO A 377 31.36 2.89 -36.64
CA PRO A 377 32.12 1.70 -37.03
C PRO A 377 32.36 0.73 -35.85
N ILE A 378 32.61 1.24 -34.65
CA ILE A 378 32.75 0.40 -33.44
C ILE A 378 31.43 -0.33 -33.17
N LEU A 379 30.30 0.39 -33.25
CA LEU A 379 28.97 -0.18 -33.06
C LEU A 379 28.65 -1.26 -34.09
N LEU A 380 29.01 -1.04 -35.37
CA LEU A 380 28.85 -2.04 -36.44
C LEU A 380 29.67 -3.29 -36.11
N GLY A 381 30.92 -3.13 -35.67
CA GLY A 381 31.76 -4.25 -35.24
C GLY A 381 31.17 -5.07 -34.09
N CYS A 382 30.62 -4.36 -33.07
CA CYS A 382 29.93 -5.00 -31.94
C CYS A 382 28.61 -5.68 -32.38
N MET A 383 27.87 -5.10 -33.32
CA MET A 383 26.68 -5.69 -33.91
C MET A 383 26.97 -7.00 -34.62
N ILE A 384 28.01 -7.01 -35.48
CA ILE A 384 28.48 -8.21 -36.20
C ILE A 384 28.95 -9.28 -35.18
N TRP A 385 29.70 -8.87 -34.17
CA TRP A 385 30.13 -9.77 -33.09
C TRP A 385 28.93 -10.37 -32.36
N GLN A 386 27.93 -9.57 -31.99
CA GLN A 386 26.69 -10.04 -31.34
C GLN A 386 25.93 -11.02 -32.26
N TRP A 387 25.83 -10.73 -33.58
CA TRP A 387 25.20 -11.61 -34.54
C TRP A 387 25.91 -12.95 -34.64
N LEU A 388 27.26 -12.96 -34.67
CA LEU A 388 28.07 -14.20 -34.66
C LEU A 388 27.86 -15.02 -33.37
N GLN A 389 27.69 -14.38 -32.22
CA GLN A 389 27.36 -15.05 -30.94
C GLN A 389 25.99 -15.72 -31.00
N VAL A 390 24.99 -15.04 -31.55
CA VAL A 390 23.64 -15.57 -31.76
C VAL A 390 23.69 -16.80 -32.69
N ARG A 391 24.42 -16.70 -33.80
CA ARG A 391 24.52 -17.78 -34.78
C ARG A 391 25.28 -19.03 -34.27
N ARG A 392 26.23 -18.84 -33.36
CA ARG A 392 27.02 -19.97 -32.78
C ARG A 392 26.20 -20.81 -31.79
N HIS A 393 24.99 -20.47 -31.50
CA HIS A 393 24.00 -21.12 -30.64
C HIS A 393 24.53 -22.23 -29.74
N ASN A 394 24.86 -21.93 -28.50
CA ASN A 394 25.37 -22.90 -27.55
C ASN A 394 24.20 -23.53 -26.76
N GLN A 395 23.96 -24.84 -26.94
CA GLN A 395 22.86 -25.57 -26.29
C GLN A 395 22.90 -25.55 -24.74
N ASN A 396 24.05 -25.16 -24.19
CA ASN A 396 24.31 -25.15 -22.74
C ASN A 396 23.90 -23.85 -22.04
N ILE A 397 23.31 -22.87 -22.75
CA ILE A 397 22.94 -21.59 -22.23
C ILE A 397 21.44 -21.57 -21.84
N PRO A 398 21.03 -20.98 -20.69
CA PRO A 398 19.65 -20.84 -20.34
C PRO A 398 18.84 -20.17 -21.46
N ARG A 399 17.63 -20.65 -21.72
CA ARG A 399 16.75 -20.10 -22.78
C ARG A 399 16.43 -18.62 -22.59
N SER A 400 16.35 -18.18 -21.34
CA SER A 400 16.15 -16.75 -20.99
C SER A 400 17.30 -15.87 -21.48
N ASP A 401 18.55 -16.33 -21.32
CA ASP A 401 19.74 -15.58 -21.70
C ASP A 401 19.87 -15.49 -23.23
N MET A 402 19.49 -16.55 -23.93
CA MET A 402 19.39 -16.50 -25.40
C MET A 402 18.33 -15.49 -25.87
N PHE A 403 17.17 -15.43 -25.19
CA PHE A 403 16.14 -14.45 -25.49
C PHE A 403 16.66 -13.01 -25.31
N TYR A 404 17.39 -12.74 -24.23
CA TYR A 404 18.01 -11.44 -24.00
C TYR A 404 19.06 -11.11 -25.06
N THR A 405 19.77 -12.13 -25.56
CA THR A 405 20.74 -11.97 -26.66
C THR A 405 20.07 -11.56 -27.98
N TYR A 406 18.89 -12.11 -28.29
CA TYR A 406 18.11 -11.69 -29.46
C TYR A 406 17.62 -10.24 -29.32
N ILE A 407 17.12 -9.84 -28.13
CA ILE A 407 16.74 -8.46 -27.89
C ILE A 407 17.95 -7.53 -27.99
N SER A 408 19.09 -7.92 -27.42
CA SER A 408 20.35 -7.15 -27.55
C SER A 408 20.72 -6.95 -29.01
N LEU A 409 20.61 -7.98 -29.86
CA LEU A 409 20.88 -7.87 -31.29
C LEU A 409 19.91 -6.87 -31.97
N THR A 410 18.63 -6.93 -31.63
CA THR A 410 17.62 -5.99 -32.16
C THR A 410 17.96 -4.54 -31.77
N VAL A 411 18.37 -4.32 -30.52
CA VAL A 411 18.79 -2.99 -30.04
C VAL A 411 20.07 -2.54 -30.75
N PHE A 412 21.04 -3.43 -30.96
CA PHE A 412 22.26 -3.13 -31.75
C PHE A 412 21.92 -2.70 -33.18
N ILE A 413 21.00 -3.40 -33.85
CA ILE A 413 20.56 -3.08 -35.21
C ILE A 413 19.89 -1.71 -35.23
N ALA A 414 18.91 -1.46 -34.32
CA ALA A 414 18.24 -0.17 -34.23
C ALA A 414 19.21 0.98 -33.94
N SER A 415 20.14 0.76 -33.01
CA SER A 415 21.17 1.72 -32.64
C SER A 415 22.12 2.00 -33.80
N ALA A 416 22.53 0.96 -34.56
CA ALA A 416 23.36 1.12 -35.75
C ALA A 416 22.66 1.95 -36.82
N ILE A 417 21.40 1.66 -37.12
CA ILE A 417 20.59 2.45 -38.08
C ILE A 417 20.54 3.91 -37.67
N CYS A 418 20.21 4.20 -36.39
CA CYS A 418 20.17 5.56 -35.87
C CYS A 418 21.53 6.26 -36.01
N SER A 419 22.62 5.58 -35.65
CA SER A 419 23.96 6.14 -35.68
C SER A 419 24.41 6.45 -37.10
N TRP A 420 24.11 5.60 -38.08
CA TRP A 420 24.45 5.81 -39.51
C TRP A 420 23.58 6.87 -40.16
N ALA A 421 22.34 7.05 -39.68
CA ALA A 421 21.45 8.12 -40.12
C ALA A 421 21.82 9.51 -39.57
N GLY A 422 22.84 9.62 -38.70
CA GLY A 422 23.28 10.88 -38.09
C GLY A 422 22.76 11.13 -36.68
N TYR A 423 21.93 10.22 -36.13
CA TYR A 423 21.39 10.31 -34.74
C TYR A 423 22.28 9.54 -33.77
N THR A 424 23.58 9.87 -33.71
CA THR A 424 24.56 9.15 -32.89
C THR A 424 24.22 9.16 -31.40
N LEU A 425 23.71 10.28 -30.88
CA LEU A 425 23.35 10.40 -29.47
C LEU A 425 22.13 9.56 -29.13
N LEU A 426 21.14 9.47 -30.01
CA LEU A 426 19.99 8.59 -29.85
C LEU A 426 20.42 7.11 -29.86
N ALA A 427 21.37 6.76 -30.71
CA ALA A 427 21.94 5.42 -30.76
C ALA A 427 22.62 5.03 -29.44
N VAL A 428 23.40 5.94 -28.86
CA VAL A 428 24.03 5.77 -27.54
C VAL A 428 22.95 5.63 -26.44
N GLN A 429 21.90 6.45 -26.50
CA GLN A 429 20.81 6.40 -25.54
C GLN A 429 20.04 5.07 -25.55
N LEU A 430 19.77 4.51 -26.74
CA LEU A 430 19.14 3.20 -26.88
C LEU A 430 20.00 2.07 -26.27
N LEU A 431 21.31 2.12 -26.47
CA LEU A 431 22.23 1.15 -25.87
C LEU A 431 22.28 1.25 -24.35
N ILE A 432 22.38 2.48 -23.84
CA ILE A 432 22.39 2.72 -22.39
C ILE A 432 21.08 2.23 -21.77
N TRP A 433 19.94 2.58 -22.38
CA TRP A 433 18.65 2.10 -21.91
C TRP A 433 18.61 0.55 -21.83
N TRP A 434 19.09 -0.13 -22.89
CA TRP A 434 19.09 -1.59 -22.89
C TRP A 434 20.03 -2.17 -21.84
N ILE A 435 21.21 -1.57 -21.64
CA ILE A 435 22.15 -1.96 -20.59
C ILE A 435 21.50 -1.85 -19.21
N MET A 436 20.83 -0.74 -18.93
CA MET A 436 20.13 -0.52 -17.65
C MET A 436 18.95 -1.48 -17.47
N GLN A 437 18.16 -1.70 -18.54
CA GLN A 437 17.05 -2.64 -18.51
C GLN A 437 17.53 -4.08 -18.25
N LEU A 438 18.61 -4.48 -18.91
CA LEU A 438 19.21 -5.81 -18.73
C LEU A 438 19.74 -5.98 -17.28
N THR A 439 20.35 -4.96 -16.74
CA THR A 439 20.79 -4.93 -15.33
C THR A 439 19.63 -5.16 -14.37
N CYS A 440 18.52 -4.46 -14.58
CA CYS A 440 17.30 -4.65 -13.77
C CYS A 440 16.75 -6.08 -13.91
N ILE A 441 16.62 -6.57 -15.14
CA ILE A 441 16.09 -7.92 -15.41
C ILE A 441 16.96 -8.98 -14.74
N LEU A 442 18.29 -8.92 -14.93
CA LEU A 442 19.20 -9.89 -14.35
C LEU A 442 19.22 -9.82 -12.82
N THR A 443 19.15 -8.64 -12.23
CA THR A 443 19.05 -8.47 -10.77
C THR A 443 17.78 -9.14 -10.23
N ILE A 444 16.64 -8.89 -10.86
CA ILE A 444 15.36 -9.51 -10.46
C ILE A 444 15.43 -11.04 -10.64
N THR A 445 16.02 -11.50 -11.74
CA THR A 445 16.19 -12.93 -11.99
C THR A 445 17.08 -13.59 -10.94
N CYS A 446 18.19 -12.96 -10.57
CA CYS A 446 19.07 -13.46 -9.51
C CYS A 446 18.34 -13.58 -8.17
N ILE A 447 17.55 -12.56 -7.79
CA ILE A 447 16.75 -12.59 -6.56
C ILE A 447 15.72 -13.73 -6.63
N SER A 448 15.01 -13.85 -7.75
CA SER A 448 14.01 -14.91 -7.95
C SER A 448 14.61 -16.31 -7.87
N ASP A 449 15.74 -16.55 -8.53
CA ASP A 449 16.39 -17.86 -8.56
C ASP A 449 17.00 -18.21 -7.19
N TYR A 450 17.58 -17.24 -6.49
CA TYR A 450 18.04 -17.44 -5.12
C TYR A 450 16.89 -17.81 -4.17
N LEU A 451 15.74 -17.14 -4.27
CA LEU A 451 14.58 -17.45 -3.46
C LEU A 451 14.05 -18.86 -3.77
N LYS A 452 14.02 -19.30 -5.02
CA LYS A 452 13.61 -20.66 -5.39
C LYS A 452 14.56 -21.71 -4.77
N MET A 453 15.88 -21.50 -4.88
CA MET A 453 16.86 -22.35 -4.22
C MET A 453 16.65 -22.43 -2.71
N TYR A 454 16.30 -21.30 -2.08
CA TYR A 454 16.00 -21.25 -0.66
C TYR A 454 14.73 -22.02 -0.32
N GLU A 455 13.66 -21.89 -1.13
CA GLU A 455 12.41 -22.66 -0.99
C GLU A 455 12.64 -24.17 -1.09
N GLU A 456 13.37 -24.60 -2.10
CA GLU A 456 13.72 -26.03 -2.32
C GLU A 456 14.53 -26.59 -1.15
N LYS A 457 15.55 -25.86 -0.69
CA LYS A 457 16.41 -26.29 0.41
C LYS A 457 15.66 -26.48 1.72
N HIS A 458 14.62 -25.70 2.00
CA HIS A 458 13.86 -25.74 3.26
C HIS A 458 12.52 -26.46 3.13
N GLY A 459 12.21 -27.08 1.96
CA GLY A 459 10.99 -27.85 1.73
C GLY A 459 9.71 -27.03 1.95
N PHE A 460 9.69 -25.77 1.51
CA PHE A 460 8.51 -24.90 1.67
C PHE A 460 7.33 -25.30 0.78
N ALA A 461 7.55 -26.13 -0.23
CA ALA A 461 6.49 -26.60 -1.13
C ALA A 461 5.36 -27.34 -0.42
N ASP A 462 5.71 -28.11 0.65
CA ASP A 462 4.77 -28.96 1.40
C ASP A 462 4.21 -28.26 2.63
N LYS A 463 4.59 -27.00 2.89
CA LYS A 463 4.15 -26.27 4.10
C LYS A 463 2.85 -25.50 3.87
N PRO A 464 1.99 -25.39 4.92
CA PRO A 464 0.75 -24.64 4.82
C PRO A 464 0.97 -23.15 4.54
N VAL A 465 -0.03 -22.51 3.97
CA VAL A 465 0.00 -21.08 3.57
C VAL A 465 0.35 -20.16 4.73
N THR A 466 -0.01 -20.52 5.96
CA THR A 466 0.33 -19.77 7.18
C THR A 466 1.83 -19.59 7.41
N GLN A 467 2.66 -20.50 6.91
CA GLN A 467 4.12 -20.43 7.00
C GLN A 467 4.78 -19.92 5.72
N THR A 468 4.09 -20.00 4.58
CA THR A 468 4.65 -19.66 3.26
C THR A 468 4.09 -18.35 2.67
N TRP A 469 3.15 -17.68 3.33
CA TRP A 469 2.49 -16.48 2.81
C TRP A 469 3.48 -15.37 2.41
N PHE A 470 4.55 -15.17 3.20
CA PHE A 470 5.55 -14.14 2.93
C PHE A 470 6.37 -14.44 1.67
N LEU A 471 6.82 -15.70 1.50
CA LEU A 471 7.53 -16.13 0.29
C LEU A 471 6.63 -16.05 -0.95
N THR A 472 5.37 -16.47 -0.82
CA THR A 472 4.39 -16.35 -1.91
C THR A 472 4.07 -14.88 -2.23
N LEU A 473 4.09 -13.97 -1.24
CA LEU A 473 3.98 -12.53 -1.47
C LEU A 473 5.16 -12.04 -2.32
N ILE A 474 6.39 -12.39 -1.95
CA ILE A 474 7.57 -11.99 -2.71
C ILE A 474 7.48 -12.50 -4.14
N HIS A 475 7.22 -13.79 -4.37
CA HIS A 475 7.18 -14.37 -5.71
C HIS A 475 6.02 -13.87 -6.59
N LYS A 476 4.82 -13.68 -5.99
CA LYS A 476 3.60 -13.38 -6.77
C LYS A 476 3.23 -11.89 -6.80
N VAL A 477 3.86 -11.06 -5.95
CA VAL A 477 3.61 -9.62 -5.91
C VAL A 477 4.90 -8.84 -6.11
N VAL A 478 5.89 -9.01 -5.22
CA VAL A 478 7.09 -8.17 -5.24
C VAL A 478 7.87 -8.31 -6.53
N ILE A 479 8.17 -9.54 -6.96
CA ILE A 479 8.92 -9.79 -8.20
C ILE A 479 8.18 -9.24 -9.44
N PRO A 480 6.88 -9.53 -9.70
CA PRO A 480 6.16 -8.93 -10.81
C PRO A 480 6.09 -7.40 -10.75
N VAL A 481 5.90 -6.81 -9.56
CA VAL A 481 5.92 -5.35 -9.39
C VAL A 481 7.30 -4.78 -9.72
N LEU A 482 8.37 -5.42 -9.27
CA LEU A 482 9.74 -5.03 -9.64
C LEU A 482 9.97 -5.10 -11.16
N ILE A 483 9.40 -6.09 -11.85
CA ILE A 483 9.48 -6.19 -13.32
C ILE A 483 8.78 -5.00 -13.98
N VAL A 484 7.59 -4.63 -13.51
CA VAL A 484 6.87 -3.45 -14.03
C VAL A 484 7.66 -2.17 -13.76
N CYS A 485 8.14 -2.00 -12.54
CA CYS A 485 8.94 -0.83 -12.15
C CYS A 485 10.29 -0.78 -12.88
N SER A 486 10.88 -1.93 -13.22
CA SER A 486 12.19 -1.99 -13.88
C SER A 486 12.22 -1.23 -15.19
N VAL A 487 11.12 -1.25 -15.95
CA VAL A 487 11.02 -0.52 -17.22
C VAL A 487 11.11 1.00 -16.98
N MET A 488 10.41 1.50 -15.98
CA MET A 488 10.46 2.93 -15.62
C MET A 488 11.82 3.32 -15.05
N ILE A 489 12.37 2.49 -14.17
CA ILE A 489 13.69 2.70 -13.55
C ILE A 489 14.79 2.70 -14.61
N SER A 490 14.77 1.77 -15.57
CA SER A 490 15.78 1.70 -16.62
C SER A 490 15.74 2.91 -17.56
N ILE A 491 14.55 3.38 -17.93
CA ILE A 491 14.38 4.59 -18.74
C ILE A 491 14.88 5.81 -17.95
N TYR A 492 14.51 5.90 -16.68
CA TYR A 492 14.95 6.96 -15.79
C TYR A 492 16.48 7.01 -15.66
N TRP A 493 17.14 5.87 -15.37
CA TRP A 493 18.59 5.80 -15.27
C TRP A 493 19.28 6.06 -16.60
N ALA A 494 18.73 5.54 -17.71
CA ALA A 494 19.28 5.84 -19.02
C ALA A 494 19.21 7.34 -19.36
N ALA A 495 18.13 8.00 -18.97
CA ALA A 495 17.99 9.44 -19.13
C ALA A 495 18.93 10.21 -18.19
N ASP A 496 19.14 9.71 -16.98
CA ASP A 496 20.03 10.32 -15.98
C ASP A 496 21.48 10.39 -16.47
N VAL A 497 21.91 9.43 -17.28
CA VAL A 497 23.22 9.45 -17.94
C VAL A 497 23.43 10.73 -18.76
N PHE A 498 22.39 11.28 -19.37
CA PHE A 498 22.41 12.57 -20.08
C PHE A 498 21.86 13.72 -19.23
N ASN A 499 21.70 13.52 -17.93
CA ASN A 499 21.06 14.45 -17.00
C ASN A 499 19.63 14.85 -17.46
N LEU A 500 18.89 13.93 -18.11
CA LEU A 500 17.51 14.09 -18.58
C LEU A 500 16.49 13.45 -17.63
N SER A 501 16.91 13.09 -16.41
CA SER A 501 16.06 12.39 -15.43
C SER A 501 14.83 13.21 -15.01
N ASP A 502 14.95 14.52 -14.87
CA ASP A 502 13.82 15.38 -14.49
C ASP A 502 12.76 15.47 -15.59
N MET A 503 13.19 15.48 -16.86
CA MET A 503 12.27 15.36 -17.99
C MET A 503 11.52 14.02 -17.97
N CYS A 504 12.24 12.92 -17.75
CA CYS A 504 11.61 11.60 -17.64
C CYS A 504 10.57 11.54 -16.52
N LYS A 505 10.85 12.12 -15.35
CA LYS A 505 9.87 12.26 -14.28
C LYS A 505 8.65 13.06 -14.74
N GLY A 506 8.87 14.15 -15.48
CA GLY A 506 7.81 14.95 -16.09
C GLY A 506 6.94 14.10 -16.99
N ILE A 507 7.54 13.40 -17.98
CA ILE A 507 6.83 12.52 -18.93
C ILE A 507 6.08 11.40 -18.23
N PHE A 508 6.67 10.76 -17.22
CA PHE A 508 6.00 9.70 -16.48
C PHE A 508 4.77 10.19 -15.72
N ASN A 509 4.80 11.41 -15.20
CA ASN A 509 3.70 12.03 -14.47
C ASN A 509 2.75 12.80 -15.38
N GLU A 510 3.17 13.14 -16.62
CA GLU A 510 2.34 13.87 -17.58
C GLU A 510 1.07 13.08 -17.88
N LYS A 511 -0.05 13.81 -17.83
CA LYS A 511 -1.36 13.24 -18.08
C LYS A 511 -1.64 13.33 -19.58
N PHE A 512 -1.26 12.28 -20.33
CA PHE A 512 -1.53 12.20 -21.78
C PHE A 512 -3.04 12.07 -22.10
N ILE A 513 -3.86 11.65 -21.09
CA ILE A 513 -5.30 11.85 -21.11
C ILE A 513 -5.63 12.70 -19.88
N ASN A 514 -6.02 13.94 -20.09
CA ASN A 514 -6.39 14.87 -19.04
C ASN A 514 -7.80 15.43 -19.31
N GLN A 515 -8.78 14.54 -19.23
CA GLN A 515 -10.19 14.92 -19.28
C GLN A 515 -10.71 15.06 -17.84
N LYS A 516 -11.79 15.84 -17.68
CA LYS A 516 -12.43 16.08 -16.37
C LYS A 516 -12.77 14.77 -15.62
N ASN A 517 -13.05 13.70 -16.37
CA ASN A 517 -13.49 12.39 -15.87
C ASN A 517 -12.48 11.26 -16.08
N LEU A 518 -11.29 11.53 -16.61
CA LEU A 518 -10.27 10.51 -16.83
C LEU A 518 -8.88 11.15 -16.86
N GLN A 519 -8.03 10.74 -15.95
CA GLN A 519 -6.64 11.19 -15.91
C GLN A 519 -5.70 9.99 -15.94
N VAL A 520 -4.99 9.82 -17.04
CA VAL A 520 -4.07 8.70 -17.26
C VAL A 520 -2.65 9.21 -17.43
N SER A 521 -1.72 8.68 -16.65
CA SER A 521 -0.27 8.85 -16.79
C SER A 521 0.41 7.47 -16.71
N ILE A 522 1.68 7.39 -17.14
CA ILE A 522 2.46 6.14 -17.11
C ILE A 522 2.54 5.61 -15.67
N VAL A 523 2.80 6.48 -14.69
CA VAL A 523 2.84 6.10 -13.26
C VAL A 523 1.51 5.51 -12.80
N LYS A 524 0.39 6.10 -13.21
CA LYS A 524 -0.93 5.59 -12.83
C LYS A 524 -1.18 4.20 -13.39
N ILE A 525 -0.80 3.95 -14.66
CA ILE A 525 -0.92 2.61 -15.26
C ILE A 525 -0.05 1.60 -14.51
N ALA A 526 1.22 1.93 -14.26
CA ALA A 526 2.14 1.06 -13.53
C ALA A 526 1.62 0.72 -12.12
N THR A 527 1.02 1.70 -11.43
CA THR A 527 0.42 1.49 -10.10
C THR A 527 -0.79 0.55 -10.17
N VAL A 528 -1.70 0.74 -11.14
CA VAL A 528 -2.88 -0.12 -11.32
C VAL A 528 -2.47 -1.57 -11.60
N VAL A 529 -1.47 -1.76 -12.49
CA VAL A 529 -0.92 -3.09 -12.81
C VAL A 529 -0.26 -3.72 -11.59
N SER A 530 0.48 -2.93 -10.81
CA SER A 530 1.12 -3.40 -9.57
C SER A 530 0.10 -3.84 -8.52
N LEU A 531 -0.97 -3.06 -8.34
CA LEU A 531 -2.08 -3.41 -7.46
C LEU A 531 -2.80 -4.68 -7.92
N TRP A 532 -2.93 -4.93 -9.24
CA TRP A 532 -3.54 -6.15 -9.75
C TRP A 532 -2.80 -7.41 -9.27
N PHE A 533 -1.47 -7.42 -9.24
CA PHE A 533 -0.68 -8.54 -8.68
C PHE A 533 -0.96 -8.73 -7.20
N LEU A 534 -1.06 -7.64 -6.43
CA LEU A 534 -1.37 -7.67 -5.01
C LEU A 534 -2.76 -8.29 -4.75
N PHE A 535 -3.79 -7.81 -5.44
CA PHE A 535 -5.15 -8.29 -5.26
C PHE A 535 -5.32 -9.74 -5.73
N ARG A 536 -4.60 -10.14 -6.80
CA ARG A 536 -4.55 -11.53 -7.25
C ARG A 536 -3.93 -12.45 -6.20
N TRP A 537 -2.84 -12.04 -5.57
CA TRP A 537 -2.23 -12.78 -4.48
C TRP A 537 -3.14 -12.84 -3.26
N LEU A 538 -3.74 -11.73 -2.86
CA LEU A 538 -4.68 -11.63 -1.73
C LEU A 538 -5.85 -12.60 -1.89
N THR A 539 -6.45 -12.65 -3.08
CA THR A 539 -7.53 -13.59 -3.41
C THR A 539 -7.09 -15.03 -3.19
N LYS A 540 -5.92 -15.42 -3.71
CA LYS A 540 -5.40 -16.78 -3.55
C LYS A 540 -5.08 -17.12 -2.11
N THR A 541 -4.51 -16.19 -1.36
CA THR A 541 -4.14 -16.39 0.04
C THR A 541 -5.37 -16.53 0.93
N ILE A 542 -6.38 -15.68 0.75
CA ILE A 542 -7.64 -15.77 1.51
C ILE A 542 -8.36 -17.10 1.22
N LEU A 543 -8.42 -17.52 -0.04
CA LEU A 543 -9.04 -18.81 -0.39
C LEU A 543 -8.28 -20.00 0.20
N ALA A 544 -6.96 -19.94 0.24
CA ALA A 544 -6.14 -20.99 0.85
C ALA A 544 -6.31 -21.02 2.39
N LEU A 545 -6.41 -19.85 3.03
CA LEU A 545 -6.70 -19.77 4.47
C LEU A 545 -8.12 -20.28 4.79
N MET A 546 -9.11 -19.95 3.98
CA MET A 546 -10.46 -20.47 4.10
C MET A 546 -10.48 -22.01 3.98
N ARG A 547 -9.75 -22.55 3.00
CA ARG A 547 -9.63 -23.99 2.80
C ARG A 547 -9.04 -24.65 4.02
N LEU A 548 -7.93 -24.15 4.52
CA LEU A 548 -7.28 -24.66 5.72
C LEU A 548 -8.21 -24.61 6.95
N HIS A 549 -8.96 -23.52 7.12
CA HIS A 549 -9.90 -23.37 8.22
C HIS A 549 -11.02 -24.40 8.16
N PHE A 550 -11.59 -24.64 6.98
CA PHE A 550 -12.68 -25.60 6.83
C PHE A 550 -12.18 -27.06 6.89
N GLU A 551 -10.98 -27.37 6.37
CA GLU A 551 -10.36 -28.68 6.49
C GLU A 551 -10.10 -29.09 7.95
N ILE A 552 -9.72 -28.12 8.81
CA ILE A 552 -9.51 -28.36 10.25
C ILE A 552 -10.85 -28.58 10.97
N LYS A 553 -11.91 -27.85 10.59
CA LYS A 553 -13.18 -27.84 11.31
C LYS A 553 -14.11 -28.98 10.90
N ASP A 554 -14.21 -29.27 9.62
CA ASP A 554 -15.10 -30.30 9.05
C ASP A 554 -14.58 -30.74 7.67
N PRO A 555 -13.71 -31.76 7.61
CA PRO A 555 -13.10 -32.22 6.35
C PRO A 555 -14.11 -32.66 5.29
N SER A 556 -15.26 -33.22 5.71
CA SER A 556 -16.25 -33.80 4.79
C SER A 556 -16.99 -32.73 3.94
N THR A 557 -17.17 -31.51 4.47
CA THR A 557 -17.90 -30.42 3.81
C THR A 557 -16.98 -29.28 3.35
N ALA A 558 -15.66 -29.37 3.64
CA ALA A 558 -14.69 -28.31 3.42
C ALA A 558 -14.66 -27.83 1.95
N GLU A 559 -14.62 -28.76 0.99
CA GLU A 559 -14.53 -28.42 -0.44
C GLU A 559 -15.79 -27.69 -0.94
N SER A 560 -16.97 -28.13 -0.55
CA SER A 560 -18.23 -27.49 -0.91
C SER A 560 -18.32 -26.06 -0.35
N ARG A 561 -17.92 -25.86 0.91
CA ARG A 561 -17.91 -24.53 1.56
C ARG A 561 -16.90 -23.58 0.92
N VAL A 562 -15.73 -24.08 0.51
CA VAL A 562 -14.72 -23.27 -0.19
C VAL A 562 -15.22 -22.84 -1.57
N VAL A 563 -15.86 -23.75 -2.32
CA VAL A 563 -16.43 -23.41 -3.63
C VAL A 563 -17.51 -22.34 -3.49
N MET A 564 -18.38 -22.45 -2.50
CA MET A 564 -19.45 -21.49 -2.22
C MET A 564 -18.88 -20.11 -1.82
N GLY A 565 -17.85 -20.09 -0.95
CA GLY A 565 -17.19 -18.86 -0.51
C GLY A 565 -16.29 -18.21 -1.58
N LYS A 566 -15.76 -18.99 -2.52
CA LYS A 566 -14.83 -18.51 -3.57
C LYS A 566 -15.42 -17.36 -4.38
N ASN A 567 -16.66 -17.50 -4.85
CA ASN A 567 -17.30 -16.49 -5.69
C ASN A 567 -17.54 -15.19 -4.92
N VAL A 568 -17.91 -15.28 -3.65
CA VAL A 568 -18.12 -14.11 -2.76
C VAL A 568 -16.81 -13.40 -2.52
N VAL A 569 -15.76 -14.13 -2.14
CA VAL A 569 -14.42 -13.56 -1.90
C VAL A 569 -13.87 -12.89 -3.17
N GLN A 570 -14.01 -13.55 -4.32
CA GLN A 570 -13.55 -12.97 -5.59
C GLN A 570 -14.33 -11.70 -5.94
N LEU A 571 -15.65 -11.70 -5.79
CA LEU A 571 -16.47 -10.53 -6.07
C LEU A 571 -16.07 -9.33 -5.21
N ILE A 572 -15.88 -9.54 -3.91
CA ILE A 572 -15.50 -8.48 -2.97
C ILE A 572 -14.11 -7.94 -3.32
N ILE A 573 -13.11 -8.81 -3.44
CA ILE A 573 -11.71 -8.38 -3.65
C ILE A 573 -11.55 -7.67 -5.00
N TRP A 574 -12.11 -8.23 -6.08
CA TRP A 574 -12.01 -7.60 -7.40
C TRP A 574 -12.91 -6.37 -7.52
N GLY A 575 -14.02 -6.32 -6.78
CA GLY A 575 -14.86 -5.14 -6.66
C GLY A 575 -14.11 -3.98 -6.01
N VAL A 576 -13.42 -4.23 -4.90
CA VAL A 576 -12.58 -3.23 -4.22
C VAL A 576 -11.43 -2.76 -5.12
N TRP A 577 -10.76 -3.68 -5.83
CA TRP A 577 -9.71 -3.32 -6.80
C TRP A 577 -10.26 -2.44 -7.93
N LEU A 578 -11.41 -2.80 -8.50
CA LEU A 578 -12.04 -2.04 -9.58
C LEU A 578 -12.41 -0.62 -9.11
N LEU A 579 -13.10 -0.51 -7.96
CA LEU A 579 -13.50 0.78 -7.39
C LEU A 579 -12.29 1.65 -7.05
N GLY A 580 -11.26 1.06 -6.44
CA GLY A 580 -10.01 1.74 -6.15
C GLY A 580 -9.30 2.23 -7.42
N THR A 581 -9.28 1.43 -8.47
CA THR A 581 -8.70 1.79 -9.79
C THR A 581 -9.46 2.94 -10.44
N LEU A 582 -10.80 2.89 -10.44
CA LEU A 582 -11.63 3.95 -11.00
C LEU A 582 -11.45 5.27 -10.25
N ALA A 583 -11.41 5.23 -8.92
CA ALA A 583 -11.14 6.40 -8.09
C ALA A 583 -9.75 6.97 -8.35
N TYR A 584 -8.72 6.12 -8.46
CA TYR A 584 -7.35 6.55 -8.70
C TYR A 584 -7.15 7.19 -10.09
N LEU A 585 -7.87 6.70 -11.10
CA LEU A 585 -7.87 7.27 -12.45
C LEU A 585 -8.78 8.50 -12.58
N HIS A 586 -9.44 8.95 -11.50
CA HIS A 586 -10.41 10.05 -11.47
C HIS A 586 -11.59 9.83 -12.43
N ILE A 587 -12.00 8.57 -12.63
CA ILE A 587 -13.20 8.27 -13.40
C ILE A 587 -14.41 8.62 -12.53
N SER A 588 -15.34 9.42 -13.07
CA SER A 588 -16.53 9.79 -12.31
C SER A 588 -17.33 8.53 -11.96
N VAL A 589 -17.49 8.31 -10.66
CA VAL A 589 -18.21 7.13 -10.14
C VAL A 589 -19.74 7.33 -10.11
N SER A 590 -20.26 8.45 -10.61
CA SER A 590 -21.69 8.75 -10.57
C SER A 590 -22.55 7.71 -11.26
N TRP A 591 -22.13 7.22 -12.43
CA TRP A 591 -22.80 6.13 -13.13
C TRP A 591 -22.67 4.79 -12.39
N LEU A 592 -21.53 4.58 -11.72
CA LEU A 592 -21.30 3.38 -10.93
C LEU A 592 -22.15 3.39 -9.66
N LEU A 593 -22.38 4.56 -9.04
CA LEU A 593 -23.30 4.72 -7.93
C LEU A 593 -24.73 4.37 -8.34
N ALA A 594 -25.16 4.78 -9.54
CA ALA A 594 -26.48 4.43 -10.07
C ALA A 594 -26.60 2.91 -10.30
N ILE A 595 -25.60 2.28 -10.94
CA ILE A 595 -25.58 0.82 -11.14
C ILE A 595 -25.48 0.09 -9.80
N SER A 596 -24.61 0.56 -8.87
CA SER A 596 -24.46 -0.05 -7.55
C SER A 596 -25.74 0.08 -6.73
N GLY A 597 -26.47 1.20 -6.85
CA GLY A 597 -27.79 1.39 -6.25
C GLY A 597 -28.79 0.37 -6.78
N GLY A 598 -28.88 0.23 -8.10
CA GLY A 598 -29.74 -0.79 -8.74
C GLY A 598 -29.36 -2.22 -8.37
N LEU A 599 -28.04 -2.52 -8.38
CA LEU A 599 -27.54 -3.85 -8.00
C LEU A 599 -27.79 -4.14 -6.51
N SER A 600 -27.53 -3.17 -5.62
CA SER A 600 -27.80 -3.31 -4.18
C SER A 600 -29.28 -3.53 -3.90
N THR A 601 -30.14 -2.82 -4.60
CA THR A 601 -31.61 -3.02 -4.52
C THR A 601 -31.97 -4.42 -5.01
N GLY A 602 -31.41 -4.85 -6.16
CA GLY A 602 -31.65 -6.20 -6.70
C GLY A 602 -31.16 -7.31 -5.77
N ILE A 603 -29.95 -7.19 -5.23
CA ILE A 603 -29.40 -8.14 -4.24
C ILE A 603 -30.21 -8.10 -2.94
N GLY A 604 -30.63 -6.91 -2.50
CA GLY A 604 -31.48 -6.72 -1.34
C GLY A 604 -32.81 -7.48 -1.48
N PHE A 605 -33.49 -7.34 -2.63
CA PHE A 605 -34.70 -8.10 -2.91
C PHE A 605 -34.45 -9.60 -3.03
N ALA A 606 -33.39 -10.02 -3.74
CA ALA A 606 -33.03 -11.44 -3.85
C ALA A 606 -32.63 -12.07 -2.51
N SER A 607 -32.07 -11.30 -1.60
CA SER A 607 -31.65 -11.76 -0.27
C SER A 607 -32.74 -11.62 0.80
N LYS A 608 -33.87 -11.01 0.47
CA LYS A 608 -34.94 -10.71 1.41
C LYS A 608 -35.36 -11.95 2.21
N ASP A 609 -35.67 -13.02 1.52
CA ASP A 609 -36.17 -14.26 2.15
C ASP A 609 -35.11 -14.89 3.09
N ILE A 610 -33.83 -14.79 2.71
CA ILE A 610 -32.73 -15.30 3.54
C ILE A 610 -32.58 -14.45 4.81
N ILE A 611 -32.61 -13.13 4.66
CA ILE A 611 -32.51 -12.19 5.79
C ILE A 611 -33.70 -12.33 6.73
N GLU A 612 -34.91 -12.46 6.19
CA GLU A 612 -36.12 -12.71 6.97
C GLU A 612 -36.02 -14.02 7.76
N ASN A 613 -35.57 -15.10 7.13
CA ASN A 613 -35.39 -16.38 7.81
C ASN A 613 -34.35 -16.30 8.93
N ILE A 614 -33.24 -15.59 8.74
CA ILE A 614 -32.23 -15.38 9.80
C ILE A 614 -32.79 -14.55 10.95
N TYR A 615 -33.49 -13.44 10.65
CA TYR A 615 -34.11 -12.60 11.66
C TYR A 615 -35.15 -13.35 12.50
N TYR A 616 -36.05 -14.07 11.85
CA TYR A 616 -37.05 -14.86 12.53
C TYR A 616 -36.44 -16.08 13.26
N GLY A 617 -35.40 -16.69 12.72
CA GLY A 617 -34.65 -17.73 13.41
C GLY A 617 -34.04 -17.24 14.71
N ALA A 618 -33.38 -16.08 14.71
CA ALA A 618 -32.89 -15.45 15.92
C ALA A 618 -34.05 -15.14 16.91
N SER A 619 -35.17 -14.63 16.40
CA SER A 619 -36.35 -14.35 17.23
C SER A 619 -36.99 -15.64 17.82
N LEU A 620 -37.05 -16.74 17.09
CA LEU A 620 -37.52 -18.01 17.60
C LEU A 620 -36.60 -18.56 18.71
N MET A 621 -35.26 -18.45 18.51
CA MET A 621 -34.27 -18.88 19.52
C MET A 621 -34.35 -18.09 20.84
N THR A 622 -34.88 -16.85 20.84
CA THR A 622 -35.04 -16.06 22.07
C THR A 622 -36.14 -16.58 23.01
N GLY A 623 -36.76 -17.69 22.70
CA GLY A 623 -37.60 -18.41 23.63
C GLY A 623 -39.09 -18.50 23.25
N ARG A 624 -39.46 -18.14 22.05
CA ARG A 624 -40.85 -18.38 21.55
C ARG A 624 -41.15 -19.88 21.40
N ILE A 625 -40.17 -20.61 20.86
CA ILE A 625 -40.21 -22.07 20.71
C ILE A 625 -38.89 -22.61 21.25
N LYS A 626 -38.89 -23.73 21.93
CA LYS A 626 -37.67 -24.40 22.42
C LYS A 626 -37.52 -25.75 21.71
N VAL A 627 -36.26 -26.19 21.56
CA VAL A 627 -35.99 -27.56 21.17
C VAL A 627 -36.61 -28.50 22.20
N GLY A 628 -37.37 -29.47 21.74
CA GLY A 628 -38.13 -30.39 22.59
C GLY A 628 -39.62 -30.03 22.75
N ASP A 629 -40.06 -28.83 22.40
CA ASP A 629 -41.48 -28.45 22.43
C ASP A 629 -42.30 -29.27 21.42
N TRP A 630 -43.51 -29.70 21.81
CA TRP A 630 -44.50 -30.20 20.88
C TRP A 630 -45.32 -29.06 20.35
N ILE A 631 -45.34 -28.93 19.05
CA ILE A 631 -46.08 -27.88 18.36
C ILE A 631 -46.99 -28.48 17.28
N GLN A 632 -48.08 -27.79 16.97
CA GLN A 632 -48.93 -28.09 15.83
C GLN A 632 -48.96 -26.91 14.90
N VAL A 633 -48.55 -27.14 13.65
CA VAL A 633 -48.49 -26.18 12.56
C VAL A 633 -49.14 -26.77 11.34
N ASP A 634 -50.06 -26.06 10.68
CA ASP A 634 -50.76 -26.53 9.47
C ASP A 634 -51.38 -27.94 9.62
N GLY A 635 -51.92 -28.25 10.82
CA GLY A 635 -52.50 -29.55 11.09
C GLY A 635 -51.50 -30.64 11.49
N THR A 636 -50.22 -30.46 11.23
CA THR A 636 -49.17 -31.41 11.59
C THR A 636 -48.68 -31.17 12.99
N MET A 637 -48.72 -32.22 13.81
CA MET A 637 -48.22 -32.22 15.17
C MET A 637 -46.83 -32.88 15.22
N GLY A 638 -45.87 -32.25 15.87
CA GLY A 638 -44.54 -32.82 16.00
C GLY A 638 -43.69 -32.15 17.09
N LYS A 639 -42.56 -32.80 17.41
CA LYS A 639 -41.57 -32.33 18.35
C LYS A 639 -40.49 -31.51 17.64
N VAL A 640 -40.16 -30.37 18.16
CA VAL A 640 -39.08 -29.55 17.62
C VAL A 640 -37.73 -30.25 17.89
N ALA A 641 -37.09 -30.73 16.84
CA ALA A 641 -35.83 -31.46 16.90
C ALA A 641 -34.64 -30.48 16.92
N SER A 642 -34.64 -29.43 16.09
CA SER A 642 -33.60 -28.43 16.07
C SER A 642 -34.12 -27.09 15.52
N ILE A 643 -33.50 -25.99 15.93
CA ILE A 643 -33.73 -24.64 15.42
C ILE A 643 -32.39 -24.09 14.90
N SER A 644 -32.31 -23.84 13.61
CA SER A 644 -31.16 -23.20 12.95
C SER A 644 -31.47 -21.73 12.61
N TYR A 645 -30.48 -20.99 12.08
CA TYR A 645 -30.71 -19.60 11.69
C TYR A 645 -31.74 -19.42 10.56
N THR A 646 -31.88 -20.40 9.68
CA THR A 646 -32.79 -20.30 8.52
C THR A 646 -34.01 -21.21 8.58
N SER A 647 -33.96 -22.26 9.39
CA SER A 647 -35.00 -23.29 9.41
C SER A 647 -35.17 -23.93 10.79
N THR A 648 -36.38 -24.39 11.03
CA THR A 648 -36.74 -25.20 12.22
C THR A 648 -37.16 -26.58 11.76
N VAL A 649 -36.57 -27.60 12.35
CA VAL A 649 -36.86 -29.01 12.03
C VAL A 649 -37.79 -29.57 13.09
N ILE A 650 -38.89 -30.20 12.63
CA ILE A 650 -39.92 -30.83 13.47
C ILE A 650 -40.00 -32.30 13.08
N GLU A 651 -39.99 -33.16 14.09
CA GLU A 651 -40.24 -34.61 13.95
C GLU A 651 -41.69 -34.92 14.28
N SER A 652 -42.40 -35.39 13.28
CA SER A 652 -43.84 -35.77 13.37
C SER A 652 -44.04 -37.04 14.22
N LEU A 653 -45.25 -37.22 14.74
CA LEU A 653 -45.66 -38.47 15.41
C LEU A 653 -45.58 -39.71 14.48
N TYR A 654 -45.62 -39.49 13.17
CA TYR A 654 -45.54 -40.55 12.16
C TYR A 654 -44.10 -40.85 11.71
N GLY A 655 -43.09 -40.20 12.33
CA GLY A 655 -41.68 -40.39 12.01
C GLY A 655 -41.19 -39.56 10.85
N GLU A 656 -42.01 -38.65 10.33
CA GLU A 656 -41.61 -37.71 9.26
C GLU A 656 -40.78 -36.56 9.84
N VAL A 657 -39.71 -36.16 9.13
CA VAL A 657 -38.94 -34.99 9.47
C VAL A 657 -39.35 -33.84 8.56
N ILE A 658 -39.97 -32.83 9.11
CA ILE A 658 -40.48 -31.68 8.39
C ILE A 658 -39.62 -30.45 8.71
N THR A 659 -39.09 -29.81 7.65
CA THR A 659 -38.30 -28.62 7.79
C THR A 659 -39.13 -27.39 7.39
N PHE A 660 -39.40 -26.53 8.35
CA PHE A 660 -40.05 -25.23 8.12
C PHE A 660 -39.04 -24.14 7.97
N GLN A 661 -39.20 -23.23 7.01
CA GLN A 661 -38.48 -21.98 6.99
C GLN A 661 -38.90 -21.13 8.19
N ASN A 662 -37.94 -20.49 8.87
CA ASN A 662 -38.23 -19.73 10.10
C ASN A 662 -39.24 -18.58 9.86
N ALA A 663 -39.17 -17.92 8.69
CA ALA A 663 -40.13 -16.90 8.32
C ALA A 663 -41.54 -17.44 8.22
N GLN A 664 -41.73 -18.61 7.64
CA GLN A 664 -43.01 -19.27 7.52
C GLN A 664 -43.57 -19.70 8.88
N LEU A 665 -42.73 -20.28 9.72
CA LEU A 665 -43.11 -20.70 11.06
C LEU A 665 -43.48 -19.51 11.93
N PHE A 666 -42.74 -18.38 11.84
CA PHE A 666 -42.99 -17.17 12.61
C PHE A 666 -44.26 -16.43 12.19
N SER A 667 -44.54 -16.39 10.89
CA SER A 667 -45.71 -15.69 10.33
C SER A 667 -47.04 -16.48 10.46
N LYS A 668 -46.96 -17.82 10.65
CA LYS A 668 -48.12 -18.68 10.85
C LYS A 668 -48.50 -18.78 12.33
N ASN A 669 -49.80 -19.01 12.55
CA ASN A 669 -50.25 -19.36 13.88
C ASN A 669 -49.88 -20.81 14.16
N TYR A 670 -49.16 -21.04 15.20
CA TYR A 670 -48.82 -22.37 15.72
C TYR A 670 -49.41 -22.57 17.11
N LYS A 671 -49.77 -23.79 17.46
CA LYS A 671 -50.17 -24.16 18.80
C LYS A 671 -49.00 -24.81 19.50
N ASN A 672 -48.53 -24.24 20.59
CA ASN A 672 -47.50 -24.88 21.46
C ASN A 672 -48.24 -25.72 22.52
N LEU A 673 -48.09 -27.01 22.43
CA LEU A 673 -48.81 -27.97 23.28
C LEU A 673 -48.07 -28.27 24.58
N THR A 674 -46.83 -27.94 24.67
CA THR A 674 -45.95 -28.19 25.86
C THR A 674 -46.00 -27.08 26.88
N ARG A 675 -46.22 -25.83 26.43
CA ARG A 675 -46.13 -24.65 27.34
C ARG A 675 -47.22 -24.60 28.41
N ASN A 676 -48.38 -25.23 28.19
CA ASN A 676 -49.44 -25.31 29.20
C ASN A 676 -49.35 -26.62 29.98
N HIS A 677 -48.27 -26.81 30.71
CA HIS A 677 -47.99 -28.00 31.53
C HIS A 677 -47.88 -29.33 30.74
N GLY A 678 -47.91 -29.28 29.40
CA GLY A 678 -47.82 -30.47 28.54
C GLY A 678 -49.10 -31.26 28.32
N TYR A 679 -50.22 -30.81 28.90
CA TYR A 679 -51.52 -31.46 28.77
C TYR A 679 -52.45 -30.64 27.84
N VAL A 680 -53.20 -31.36 27.01
CA VAL A 680 -54.22 -30.80 26.12
C VAL A 680 -55.59 -31.37 26.49
N LEU A 681 -56.63 -30.55 26.35
CA LEU A 681 -58.01 -31.03 26.58
C LEU A 681 -58.47 -31.87 25.35
N VAL A 682 -58.70 -33.13 25.61
CA VAL A 682 -59.21 -34.09 24.62
C VAL A 682 -60.67 -34.29 24.87
N VAL A 683 -61.48 -34.36 23.81
CA VAL A 683 -62.91 -34.62 23.85
C VAL A 683 -63.13 -36.07 23.46
N VAL A 684 -63.65 -36.87 24.38
CA VAL A 684 -63.98 -38.26 24.10
C VAL A 684 -65.49 -38.38 23.98
N PRO A 685 -66.02 -38.62 22.79
CA PRO A 685 -67.46 -38.80 22.60
C PRO A 685 -67.90 -40.21 22.98
N PHE A 686 -69.09 -40.34 23.63
CA PHE A 686 -69.76 -41.60 23.85
C PHE A 686 -71.28 -41.38 23.83
N GLY A 687 -72.05 -42.43 23.61
CA GLY A 687 -73.51 -42.34 23.52
C GLY A 687 -74.19 -43.41 24.38
N VAL A 688 -75.34 -43.07 24.97
CA VAL A 688 -76.18 -43.98 25.72
C VAL A 688 -77.61 -44.03 25.15
N ALA A 689 -78.33 -45.07 25.41
CA ALA A 689 -79.73 -45.25 24.92
C ALA A 689 -80.69 -44.21 25.52
N TYR A 690 -81.71 -43.89 24.80
CA TYR A 690 -82.82 -43.07 25.28
C TYR A 690 -83.49 -43.75 26.49
N GLY A 691 -83.87 -43.00 27.51
CA GLY A 691 -84.40 -43.49 28.76
C GLY A 691 -83.33 -43.73 29.87
N SER A 692 -82.04 -43.60 29.55
CA SER A 692 -80.98 -43.67 30.56
C SER A 692 -81.04 -42.47 31.49
N ASN A 693 -80.72 -42.69 32.81
CA ASN A 693 -80.64 -41.59 33.77
C ASN A 693 -79.36 -40.81 33.53
N LEU A 694 -79.48 -39.62 32.95
CA LEU A 694 -78.32 -38.81 32.51
C LEU A 694 -77.47 -38.37 33.68
N LYS A 695 -78.03 -38.08 34.87
CA LYS A 695 -77.26 -37.72 36.05
C LYS A 695 -76.39 -38.89 36.52
N GLN A 696 -76.99 -40.09 36.58
CA GLN A 696 -76.29 -41.30 36.98
C GLN A 696 -75.17 -41.67 36.00
N VAL A 697 -75.44 -41.55 34.69
CA VAL A 697 -74.43 -41.75 33.66
C VAL A 697 -73.23 -40.80 33.84
N THR A 698 -73.53 -39.51 34.07
CA THR A 698 -72.51 -38.48 34.27
C THR A 698 -71.66 -38.80 35.49
N GLU A 699 -72.28 -39.08 36.66
CA GLU A 699 -71.57 -39.38 37.90
C GLU A 699 -70.69 -40.62 37.78
N LEU A 700 -71.24 -41.71 37.19
CA LEU A 700 -70.53 -42.96 37.03
C LEU A 700 -69.35 -42.87 36.15
N VAL A 701 -69.49 -42.25 34.97
CA VAL A 701 -68.43 -42.12 34.01
C VAL A 701 -67.33 -41.10 34.49
N GLU A 702 -67.74 -39.99 35.09
CA GLU A 702 -66.78 -39.06 35.67
C GLU A 702 -65.99 -39.70 36.82
N THR A 703 -66.64 -40.44 37.73
CA THR A 703 -65.96 -41.15 38.85
C THR A 703 -64.98 -42.18 38.27
N ALA A 704 -65.43 -43.05 37.38
CA ALA A 704 -64.61 -44.10 36.82
C ALA A 704 -63.37 -43.62 36.13
N VAL A 705 -63.50 -42.52 35.32
CA VAL A 705 -62.35 -42.00 34.65
C VAL A 705 -61.45 -41.13 35.56
N ASN A 706 -62.03 -40.46 36.57
CA ASN A 706 -61.23 -39.75 37.57
C ASN A 706 -60.46 -40.76 38.51
N ASP A 707 -60.99 -41.92 38.79
CA ASP A 707 -60.34 -42.93 39.53
C ASP A 707 -59.37 -43.82 38.74
N MET A 708 -59.42 -43.66 37.41
CA MET A 708 -58.46 -44.28 36.51
C MET A 708 -57.03 -43.83 36.78
N HIS A 709 -56.18 -44.70 37.27
CA HIS A 709 -54.76 -44.42 37.56
C HIS A 709 -53.95 -44.42 36.25
N HIS A 710 -54.29 -43.49 35.32
CA HIS A 710 -53.63 -43.41 34.03
C HIS A 710 -52.43 -42.45 34.04
N LYS A 711 -51.28 -42.91 33.55
CA LYS A 711 -49.99 -42.17 33.58
C LYS A 711 -50.04 -40.86 32.80
N TRP A 712 -50.82 -40.75 31.75
CA TRP A 712 -50.83 -39.65 30.80
C TRP A 712 -52.10 -38.77 30.93
N ILE A 713 -52.83 -38.86 32.02
CA ILE A 713 -53.95 -37.98 32.37
C ILE A 713 -53.51 -37.04 33.49
N ASP A 714 -53.87 -35.76 33.36
CA ASP A 714 -53.59 -34.76 34.38
C ASP A 714 -54.53 -34.95 35.60
N LYS A 715 -54.02 -35.49 36.67
CA LYS A 715 -54.76 -35.76 37.91
C LYS A 715 -55.17 -34.51 38.68
N THR A 716 -54.61 -33.35 38.36
CA THR A 716 -54.97 -32.09 39.03
C THR A 716 -56.28 -31.50 38.53
N LYS A 717 -56.76 -31.96 37.38
CA LYS A 717 -57.97 -31.47 36.72
C LYS A 717 -58.99 -32.57 36.61
N LYS A 718 -60.17 -32.32 37.25
CA LYS A 718 -61.27 -33.26 37.23
C LYS A 718 -61.82 -33.43 35.81
N VAL A 719 -62.08 -34.67 35.43
CA VAL A 719 -62.78 -35.04 34.21
C VAL A 719 -64.24 -34.59 34.33
N LYS A 720 -64.78 -34.01 33.26
CA LYS A 720 -66.18 -33.59 33.22
C LYS A 720 -66.87 -34.11 31.97
N SER A 721 -68.12 -34.53 32.15
CA SER A 721 -68.98 -35.02 31.09
C SER A 721 -70.15 -34.05 30.85
N VAL A 722 -70.49 -33.78 29.60
CA VAL A 722 -71.62 -32.99 29.20
C VAL A 722 -72.40 -33.67 28.12
N VAL A 723 -73.71 -33.57 28.16
CA VAL A 723 -74.57 -33.95 27.03
C VAL A 723 -74.33 -33.01 25.89
N SER A 724 -73.98 -33.55 24.72
CA SER A 724 -73.65 -32.76 23.54
C SER A 724 -74.78 -32.67 22.50
N GLU A 725 -75.55 -33.76 22.41
CA GLU A 725 -76.58 -33.85 21.34
C GLU A 725 -77.55 -34.97 21.70
N MET A 726 -78.83 -34.82 21.28
CA MET A 726 -79.82 -35.88 21.22
C MET A 726 -79.90 -36.36 19.74
N ALA A 727 -79.11 -37.40 19.43
CA ALA A 727 -78.96 -37.93 18.12
C ALA A 727 -80.05 -38.94 17.82
N ASP A 728 -80.17 -39.39 16.53
CA ASP A 728 -81.23 -40.24 16.03
C ASP A 728 -81.45 -41.53 16.82
N SER A 729 -80.39 -42.09 17.39
CA SER A 729 -80.42 -43.36 18.09
C SER A 729 -79.80 -43.32 19.50
N SER A 730 -79.29 -42.24 19.96
CA SER A 730 -78.49 -42.08 21.22
C SER A 730 -78.56 -40.71 21.79
N ILE A 731 -78.31 -40.57 23.08
CA ILE A 731 -77.97 -39.34 23.72
C ILE A 731 -76.47 -39.29 23.81
N ASN A 732 -75.86 -38.35 23.04
CA ASN A 732 -74.42 -38.23 22.93
C ASN A 732 -73.87 -37.35 24.07
N PHE A 733 -72.75 -37.81 24.65
CA PHE A 733 -71.97 -37.10 25.63
C PHE A 733 -70.58 -36.75 25.07
N LYS A 734 -70.00 -35.70 25.60
CA LYS A 734 -68.62 -35.34 25.44
C LYS A 734 -67.94 -35.37 26.80
N LEU A 735 -66.96 -36.23 26.93
CA LEU A 735 -66.12 -36.30 28.11
C LEU A 735 -64.84 -35.52 27.88
N PHE A 736 -64.57 -34.53 28.72
CA PHE A 736 -63.40 -33.67 28.68
C PHE A 736 -62.30 -34.20 29.57
N VAL A 737 -61.20 -34.64 28.95
CA VAL A 737 -60.08 -35.25 29.65
C VAL A 737 -58.80 -34.48 29.28
N TRP A 738 -58.03 -34.14 30.28
CA TRP A 738 -56.72 -33.51 30.05
C TRP A 738 -55.68 -34.60 29.84
N ALA A 739 -55.16 -34.74 28.62
CA ALA A 739 -54.24 -35.76 28.20
C ALA A 739 -52.87 -35.18 27.84
N ASP A 740 -51.79 -35.92 28.12
CA ASP A 740 -50.46 -35.59 27.65
C ASP A 740 -50.45 -35.47 26.13
N ALA A 741 -50.00 -34.33 25.60
CA ALA A 741 -50.13 -33.93 24.22
C ALA A 741 -49.69 -35.02 23.22
N PRO A 742 -48.48 -35.61 23.30
CA PRO A 742 -48.03 -36.65 22.39
C PRO A 742 -48.76 -37.98 22.55
N LYS A 743 -49.42 -38.22 23.71
CA LYS A 743 -50.09 -39.49 24.03
C LYS A 743 -51.60 -39.43 23.99
N GLN A 744 -52.17 -38.34 23.51
CA GLN A 744 -53.61 -38.10 23.49
C GLN A 744 -54.42 -39.24 22.88
N SER A 745 -53.96 -39.85 21.75
CA SER A 745 -54.64 -40.94 21.07
C SER A 745 -54.73 -42.21 21.95
N TYR A 746 -53.68 -42.49 22.72
CA TYR A 746 -53.71 -43.63 23.64
C TYR A 746 -54.64 -43.36 24.83
N VAL A 747 -54.63 -42.13 25.36
CA VAL A 747 -55.57 -41.73 26.44
C VAL A 747 -57.01 -41.81 25.95
N VAL A 748 -57.32 -41.33 24.75
CA VAL A 748 -58.67 -41.46 24.18
C VAL A 748 -59.12 -42.90 24.09
N SER A 749 -58.25 -43.78 23.57
CA SER A 749 -58.55 -45.21 23.48
C SER A 749 -58.82 -45.86 24.85
N ASP A 750 -57.94 -45.56 25.82
CA ASP A 750 -58.07 -46.21 27.14
C ASP A 750 -59.23 -45.62 27.97
N VAL A 751 -59.52 -44.34 27.81
CA VAL A 751 -60.73 -43.68 28.38
C VAL A 751 -62.00 -44.27 27.76
N LEU A 752 -62.06 -44.46 26.41
CA LEU A 752 -63.19 -45.11 25.75
C LEU A 752 -63.42 -46.53 26.23
N LYS A 753 -62.38 -47.33 26.48
CA LYS A 753 -62.49 -48.65 27.09
C LYS A 753 -63.09 -48.58 28.50
N CYS A 754 -62.54 -47.69 29.35
CA CYS A 754 -63.01 -47.44 30.68
C CYS A 754 -64.50 -47.04 30.67
N VAL A 755 -64.90 -46.14 29.80
CA VAL A 755 -66.32 -45.71 29.65
C VAL A 755 -67.19 -46.90 29.23
N TYR A 756 -66.70 -47.68 28.26
CA TYR A 756 -67.42 -48.82 27.74
C TYR A 756 -67.64 -49.87 28.88
N ASP A 757 -66.60 -50.20 29.57
CA ASP A 757 -66.66 -51.19 30.70
C ASP A 757 -67.58 -50.65 31.78
N THR A 758 -67.46 -49.41 32.19
CA THR A 758 -68.29 -48.80 33.28
C THR A 758 -69.77 -48.78 32.90
N LEU A 759 -70.13 -48.48 31.65
CA LEU A 759 -71.52 -48.48 31.20
C LEU A 759 -72.09 -49.91 31.22
N ASN A 760 -71.31 -50.89 30.74
CA ASN A 760 -71.74 -52.29 30.73
C ASN A 760 -71.89 -52.84 32.08
N GLU A 761 -70.96 -52.61 33.00
CA GLU A 761 -71.01 -53.11 34.42
C GLU A 761 -72.20 -52.57 35.20
N ASN A 762 -72.65 -51.34 34.87
CA ASN A 762 -73.78 -50.68 35.52
C ASN A 762 -75.10 -50.84 34.74
N GLY A 763 -75.10 -51.70 33.70
CA GLY A 763 -76.32 -52.04 32.96
C GLY A 763 -76.88 -50.90 32.10
N ILE A 764 -76.03 -49.87 31.76
CA ILE A 764 -76.39 -48.75 30.91
C ILE A 764 -76.21 -49.15 29.46
N GLN A 765 -77.30 -49.17 28.71
CA GLN A 765 -77.28 -49.64 27.33
C GLN A 765 -76.65 -48.68 26.36
N ILE A 766 -75.68 -49.17 25.59
CA ILE A 766 -75.07 -48.49 24.48
C ILE A 766 -75.91 -48.82 23.28
N PRO A 767 -76.63 -47.90 22.65
CA PRO A 767 -77.61 -48.21 21.65
C PRO A 767 -76.97 -48.61 20.34
N PHE A 768 -77.55 -49.66 19.72
CA PHE A 768 -77.38 -49.89 18.30
C PHE A 768 -78.25 -48.89 17.49
N PRO A 769 -78.03 -48.69 16.22
CA PRO A 769 -78.91 -47.89 15.41
C PRO A 769 -80.36 -48.33 15.56
N GLN A 770 -81.24 -47.43 16.00
CA GLN A 770 -82.67 -47.67 16.24
C GLN A 770 -83.43 -47.32 14.93
N ARG A 771 -84.47 -48.20 14.56
CA ARG A 771 -85.40 -47.92 13.46
C ARG A 771 -86.74 -48.28 13.90
N ASP A 772 -87.69 -47.38 13.81
CA ASP A 772 -89.07 -47.63 13.95
C ASP A 772 -89.60 -48.22 12.65
N ILE A 773 -90.10 -49.48 12.72
CA ILE A 773 -90.68 -50.13 11.56
C ILE A 773 -92.19 -50.16 11.75
N HIS A 774 -92.96 -49.49 10.88
CA HIS A 774 -94.40 -49.61 10.78
C HIS A 774 -94.73 -50.74 9.80
N LEU A 775 -95.17 -51.89 10.32
CA LEU A 775 -95.69 -52.98 9.51
C LEU A 775 -97.09 -52.60 9.11
N ILE A 776 -97.28 -52.33 7.81
CA ILE A 776 -98.61 -52.18 7.21
C ILE A 776 -99.09 -53.58 6.81
N SER A 777 -100.05 -54.15 7.51
CA SER A 777 -100.74 -55.37 7.09
C SER A 777 -101.73 -54.99 6.00
N GLU A 778 -101.66 -55.62 4.78
CA GLU A 778 -102.62 -55.53 3.73
C GLU A 778 -103.95 -56.15 4.18
#